data_c8265a704caca38ab034f70f29ee310f
#
_entry.id   c8265a704caca38ab034f70f29ee310f
#
_cell.length_a   1.000
_cell.length_b   1.000
_cell.length_c   1.000
_cell.angle_alpha   90.00
_cell.angle_beta   90.00
_cell.angle_gamma   90.00
#
_symmetry.space_group_name_H-M   'P 1'
#
loop_
_entity.id
_entity.type
_entity.pdbx_description
1 polymer ?
#
loop_
_entity_poly.entity_id
_entity_poly.type
_entity_poly.pdbx_seq_one_letter_code
_entity_poly.pdbx_strand_id
1 'polypeptide(L)'
;MIGQTISHYRVISQLGEGGMGVVYVAEDTLLGRRVAVKIPMHAAGVHNYHARFLREARSVSALSHPHIATVFDYGETPDGRPFIVMELVNGQDLGVLMRAGALTITRAVEIVEQVAAALGEAHRHGIIHRDVKPSNILVNERGEIKVLDFGLAKLIEDHPGLAAIDPDARTLQALKTRSDVIVGTPLYLSPEQATGMPVDARSDLFALGALLYEAVAGRPAFSGANLIEIAAQVLHVEPPPPSQFNQNVSPELDRITLKALAKKPEDRYQQADDLIRDLRAFRMADALSDSANIERVSRRTYAQNNRSALVTLSEGLRRPRLSIATALAGVLLLVAAGWGLWLLLRPHPQPPKPGALEAYNKGTDLLRDNAYFQASKWFKEATEKDDQFALAHARYADALTELDYTNDAQNEMLRAGALVREQVVLSDLDSLYFDGIQALLTHDFPRAISAYQKITQRQPNAPQAWFDLGRAYEKADDTDNAIKSYTIATDRNSHYAIAYLHIGMLYARLQQTPNANTCFDQAEAIYNDFGNTEGRTEVLYQRGLLLRGLGKLAEARAVFEQALKQAETSGNQFQRVNALLQLSTVAFGENKREQAVEYARQAGELAQANGMDSLTARALVDLGNVYYYTSDYVLGEKYLTQGLELAQRYKVPRQEARALINLGGLRLQQGRPDEAVDYVKKALAFYQQGNYRKETLLGFLMIGRAQRMKGEYDAALQTFSAQLQPAEQIGDQSQLAQIHDSIGAVLAIEERYPEALTHFSQRYALSKALGQKIGMGYGQLQSAGVLWPLRRYGEAQAALAEATEIAEKAGGGSKELASWVHVIKADMALSDLKWAAARTEAAQALQLAGTQYTENIVRAKRTLGLAQTFSGATAQGRATCQEALNLATSMGRPALIADTELALARAALAAGDAGFALTAALHAEENMHRAGSLASDWSAWLVAAQAAARVGQPEQASDYAAHARTTLNDLQQKWGAEAFNSYLTRPDVQLEQTQLRSL
;
A
#
# COMPACT_ATOMS: atom_id res chain seq x y z
N MET A 1 -11.76 -27.46 0.75
CA MET A 1 -11.03 -28.69 0.32
C MET A 1 -11.12 -29.86 1.29
N ILE A 2 -11.49 -29.64 2.57
CA ILE A 2 -11.65 -30.75 3.54
C ILE A 2 -12.72 -31.72 3.05
N GLY A 3 -12.44 -33.02 3.09
CA GLY A 3 -13.28 -34.10 2.57
C GLY A 3 -13.16 -34.40 1.08
N GLN A 4 -12.46 -33.57 0.31
CA GLN A 4 -12.22 -33.79 -1.12
C GLN A 4 -10.98 -34.69 -1.32
N THR A 5 -10.92 -35.35 -2.49
CA THR A 5 -9.77 -36.18 -2.87
C THR A 5 -9.01 -35.49 -4.01
N ILE A 6 -7.73 -35.25 -3.80
CA ILE A 6 -6.79 -34.66 -4.77
C ILE A 6 -5.92 -35.83 -5.25
N SER A 7 -6.01 -36.24 -6.53
CA SER A 7 -5.43 -37.49 -7.02
C SER A 7 -5.93 -38.68 -6.17
N HIS A 8 -5.07 -39.29 -5.39
CA HIS A 8 -5.41 -40.36 -4.43
C HIS A 8 -5.22 -39.92 -2.96
N TYR A 9 -5.08 -38.61 -2.68
CA TYR A 9 -4.92 -38.06 -1.35
C TYR A 9 -6.23 -37.47 -0.85
N ARG A 10 -6.84 -38.09 0.15
CA ARG A 10 -8.10 -37.62 0.77
C ARG A 10 -7.77 -36.60 1.87
N VAL A 11 -8.19 -35.34 1.66
CA VAL A 11 -7.95 -34.25 2.60
C VAL A 11 -8.75 -34.44 3.88
N ILE A 12 -8.06 -34.51 5.04
CA ILE A 12 -8.68 -34.74 6.35
C ILE A 12 -8.93 -33.44 7.09
N SER A 13 -7.90 -32.58 7.20
CA SER A 13 -7.95 -31.32 7.94
C SER A 13 -6.95 -30.33 7.38
N GLN A 14 -7.14 -29.04 7.69
CA GLN A 14 -6.14 -28.01 7.42
C GLN A 14 -5.09 -28.02 8.54
N LEU A 15 -3.79 -28.08 8.17
CA LEU A 15 -2.67 -28.06 9.10
C LEU A 15 -2.20 -26.63 9.39
N GLY A 16 -2.20 -25.77 8.35
CA GLY A 16 -1.81 -24.37 8.44
C GLY A 16 -2.05 -23.61 7.15
N GLU A 17 -2.08 -22.28 7.27
CA GLU A 17 -2.19 -21.36 6.16
C GLU A 17 -1.17 -20.24 6.34
N GLY A 18 -0.45 -19.89 5.27
CA GLY A 18 0.57 -18.84 5.29
C GLY A 18 0.75 -18.20 3.92
N GLY A 19 1.59 -17.19 3.84
CA GLY A 19 1.81 -16.43 2.61
C GLY A 19 2.25 -17.22 1.37
N MET A 20 2.71 -18.46 1.54
CA MET A 20 3.14 -19.37 0.45
C MET A 20 2.08 -20.41 0.08
N GLY A 21 0.94 -20.48 0.75
CA GLY A 21 -0.10 -21.45 0.45
C GLY A 21 -0.73 -22.09 1.68
N VAL A 22 -1.62 -23.03 1.43
CA VAL A 22 -2.34 -23.79 2.47
C VAL A 22 -1.79 -25.20 2.53
N VAL A 23 -1.54 -25.70 3.75
CA VAL A 23 -1.07 -27.06 4.01
C VAL A 23 -2.21 -27.86 4.65
N TYR A 24 -2.49 -29.02 4.09
CA TYR A 24 -3.51 -29.93 4.57
C TYR A 24 -2.91 -31.25 5.06
N VAL A 25 -3.52 -31.85 6.07
CA VAL A 25 -3.32 -33.27 6.39
C VAL A 25 -4.22 -34.07 5.46
N ALA A 26 -3.63 -35.02 4.75
CA ALA A 26 -4.37 -35.94 3.89
C ALA A 26 -4.00 -37.40 4.16
N GLU A 27 -4.87 -38.30 3.77
CA GLU A 27 -4.63 -39.74 3.78
C GLU A 27 -4.33 -40.19 2.34
N ASP A 28 -3.16 -40.78 2.16
CA ASP A 28 -2.77 -41.52 0.96
C ASP A 28 -3.61 -42.79 0.92
N THR A 29 -4.62 -42.82 0.07
CA THR A 29 -5.60 -43.92 -0.01
C THR A 29 -5.01 -45.19 -0.64
N LEU A 30 -3.85 -45.09 -1.31
CA LEU A 30 -3.13 -46.24 -1.90
C LEU A 30 -2.21 -46.91 -0.88
N LEU A 31 -1.53 -46.11 -0.04
CA LEU A 31 -0.52 -46.62 0.91
C LEU A 31 -1.02 -46.62 2.36
N GLY A 32 -2.18 -46.10 2.67
CA GLY A 32 -2.81 -46.08 4.00
C GLY A 32 -2.04 -45.25 5.03
N ARG A 33 -1.29 -44.23 4.61
CA ARG A 33 -0.50 -43.37 5.48
C ARG A 33 -0.99 -41.91 5.45
N ARG A 34 -0.72 -41.16 6.52
CA ARG A 34 -0.98 -39.70 6.55
C ARG A 34 0.21 -38.94 5.95
N VAL A 35 -0.11 -37.91 5.19
CA VAL A 35 0.82 -37.06 4.49
C VAL A 35 0.42 -35.59 4.67
N ALA A 36 1.37 -34.66 4.45
CA ALA A 36 1.08 -33.23 4.32
C ALA A 36 0.97 -32.87 2.83
N VAL A 37 -0.11 -32.20 2.44
CA VAL A 37 -0.35 -31.70 1.07
C VAL A 37 -0.33 -30.19 1.09
N LYS A 38 0.66 -29.60 0.41
CA LYS A 38 0.81 -28.15 0.29
C LYS A 38 0.33 -27.67 -1.07
N ILE A 39 -0.58 -26.68 -1.06
CA ILE A 39 -1.16 -26.06 -2.27
C ILE A 39 -0.81 -24.56 -2.23
N PRO A 40 -0.03 -24.03 -3.18
CA PRO A 40 0.30 -22.61 -3.25
C PRO A 40 -0.93 -21.75 -3.51
N MET A 41 -0.98 -20.55 -2.92
CA MET A 41 -2.12 -19.63 -3.09
C MET A 41 -2.20 -18.94 -4.47
N HIS A 42 -1.09 -18.78 -5.19
CA HIS A 42 -1.00 -17.98 -6.42
C HIS A 42 -0.62 -18.86 -7.60
N ALA A 43 -1.62 -19.54 -8.20
CA ALA A 43 -1.37 -20.40 -9.35
C ALA A 43 -2.31 -20.19 -10.54
N ALA A 44 -3.17 -19.17 -10.56
CA ALA A 44 -4.07 -18.91 -11.67
C ALA A 44 -3.46 -17.83 -12.61
N GLY A 45 -2.97 -18.26 -13.79
CA GLY A 45 -2.73 -17.37 -14.94
C GLY A 45 -1.29 -17.03 -15.33
N VAL A 46 -0.25 -17.59 -14.73
CA VAL A 46 1.14 -17.34 -15.15
C VAL A 46 1.65 -18.48 -16.03
N HIS A 47 1.77 -18.19 -17.33
CA HIS A 47 2.20 -19.10 -18.43
C HIS A 47 3.64 -19.61 -18.24
N ASN A 48 4.12 -20.13 -17.23
CA ASN A 48 5.37 -20.86 -16.98
C ASN A 48 5.54 -21.21 -15.49
N TYR A 49 4.63 -20.80 -14.61
CA TYR A 49 4.71 -21.09 -13.18
C TYR A 49 4.63 -22.59 -12.91
N HIS A 50 3.69 -23.29 -13.54
CA HIS A 50 3.48 -24.73 -13.42
C HIS A 50 4.71 -25.55 -13.81
N ALA A 51 5.28 -25.26 -14.99
CA ALA A 51 6.44 -26.03 -15.49
C ALA A 51 7.68 -25.83 -14.60
N ARG A 52 7.85 -24.65 -14.01
CA ARG A 52 8.97 -24.36 -13.08
C ARG A 52 8.72 -25.02 -11.72
N PHE A 53 7.52 -24.90 -11.17
CA PHE A 53 7.15 -25.52 -9.89
C PHE A 53 7.37 -27.05 -9.92
N LEU A 54 6.89 -27.71 -10.97
CA LEU A 54 7.07 -29.16 -11.15
C LEU A 54 8.57 -29.54 -11.32
N ARG A 55 9.35 -28.69 -11.98
CA ARG A 55 10.81 -28.92 -12.12
C ARG A 55 11.54 -28.81 -10.78
N GLU A 56 11.21 -27.82 -9.96
CA GLU A 56 11.83 -27.65 -8.63
C GLU A 56 11.34 -28.71 -7.65
N ALA A 57 10.04 -29.04 -7.64
CA ALA A 57 9.53 -30.16 -6.86
C ALA A 57 10.24 -31.48 -7.19
N ARG A 58 10.52 -31.72 -8.49
CA ARG A 58 11.30 -32.89 -8.94
C ARG A 58 12.74 -32.88 -8.44
N SER A 59 13.38 -31.70 -8.38
CA SER A 59 14.75 -31.61 -7.86
C SER A 59 14.80 -31.90 -6.37
N VAL A 60 13.82 -31.33 -5.60
CA VAL A 60 13.74 -31.55 -4.15
C VAL A 60 13.33 -32.99 -3.80
N SER A 61 12.51 -33.64 -4.63
CA SER A 61 12.11 -35.05 -4.39
C SER A 61 13.28 -36.07 -4.50
N ALA A 62 14.40 -35.65 -5.08
CA ALA A 62 15.61 -36.45 -5.15
C ALA A 62 16.45 -36.40 -3.85
N LEU A 63 16.15 -35.48 -2.92
CA LEU A 63 16.85 -35.37 -1.65
C LEU A 63 16.38 -36.43 -0.66
N SER A 64 17.35 -37.21 -0.11
CA SER A 64 17.10 -38.20 0.94
C SER A 64 18.07 -37.98 2.09
N HIS A 65 17.58 -37.37 3.18
CA HIS A 65 18.40 -37.09 4.37
C HIS A 65 17.55 -37.18 5.64
N PRO A 66 18.04 -37.70 6.79
CA PRO A 66 17.24 -37.83 8.01
C PRO A 66 16.65 -36.50 8.51
N HIS A 67 17.31 -35.37 8.24
CA HIS A 67 16.89 -34.04 8.67
C HIS A 67 16.22 -33.19 7.57
N ILE A 68 15.81 -33.80 6.44
CA ILE A 68 14.99 -33.15 5.40
C ILE A 68 13.63 -33.85 5.37
N ALA A 69 12.55 -33.10 5.28
CA ALA A 69 11.22 -33.65 5.07
C ALA A 69 11.12 -34.23 3.66
N THR A 70 10.78 -35.49 3.55
CA THR A 70 10.75 -36.25 2.28
C THR A 70 9.56 -35.73 1.43
N VAL A 71 9.81 -35.39 0.18
CA VAL A 71 8.76 -35.14 -0.82
C VAL A 71 8.38 -36.45 -1.47
N PHE A 72 7.13 -36.89 -1.32
CA PHE A 72 6.61 -38.14 -1.82
C PHE A 72 6.04 -38.06 -3.22
N ASP A 73 5.35 -36.94 -3.54
CA ASP A 73 4.65 -36.78 -4.81
C ASP A 73 4.40 -35.30 -5.10
N TYR A 74 4.08 -34.98 -6.34
CA TYR A 74 3.68 -33.65 -6.79
C TYR A 74 2.75 -33.77 -8.01
N GLY A 75 1.85 -32.82 -8.19
CA GLY A 75 0.89 -32.87 -9.30
C GLY A 75 0.03 -31.62 -9.38
N GLU A 76 -1.13 -31.77 -10.04
CA GLU A 76 -2.12 -30.72 -10.21
C GLU A 76 -3.46 -31.15 -9.63
N THR A 77 -4.15 -30.24 -8.97
CA THR A 77 -5.52 -30.42 -8.50
C THR A 77 -6.49 -30.38 -9.69
N PRO A 78 -7.74 -30.88 -9.56
CA PRO A 78 -8.72 -30.83 -10.66
C PRO A 78 -9.03 -29.43 -11.18
N ASP A 79 -8.80 -28.39 -10.38
CA ASP A 79 -8.92 -26.97 -10.74
C ASP A 79 -7.61 -26.35 -11.28
N GLY A 80 -6.62 -27.18 -11.59
CA GLY A 80 -5.37 -26.76 -12.25
C GLY A 80 -4.33 -26.12 -11.34
N ARG A 81 -4.47 -26.20 -10.00
CA ARG A 81 -3.47 -25.71 -9.06
C ARG A 81 -2.41 -26.77 -8.77
N PRO A 82 -1.12 -26.42 -8.74
CA PRO A 82 -0.09 -27.36 -8.36
C PRO A 82 -0.17 -27.73 -6.89
N PHE A 83 0.23 -28.96 -6.55
CA PHE A 83 0.39 -29.38 -5.17
C PHE A 83 1.66 -30.22 -4.99
N ILE A 84 2.17 -30.24 -3.76
CA ILE A 84 3.27 -31.13 -3.32
C ILE A 84 2.77 -31.94 -2.15
N VAL A 85 3.12 -33.22 -2.16
CA VAL A 85 2.85 -34.18 -1.08
C VAL A 85 4.15 -34.49 -0.38
N MET A 86 4.20 -34.31 0.93
CA MET A 86 5.40 -34.49 1.71
C MET A 86 5.14 -35.25 3.02
N GLU A 87 6.20 -35.63 3.67
CA GLU A 87 6.18 -36.23 5.00
C GLU A 87 5.40 -35.37 6.00
N LEU A 88 4.42 -35.96 6.68
CA LEU A 88 3.74 -35.32 7.81
C LEU A 88 4.63 -35.47 9.04
N VAL A 89 5.30 -34.40 9.41
CA VAL A 89 6.22 -34.35 10.55
C VAL A 89 5.46 -33.98 11.81
N ASN A 90 5.51 -34.86 12.82
CA ASN A 90 4.95 -34.53 14.14
C ASN A 90 6.03 -33.83 14.98
N GLY A 91 5.84 -32.56 15.26
CA GLY A 91 6.80 -31.74 16.01
C GLY A 91 6.31 -30.32 16.20
N GLN A 92 7.07 -29.52 16.95
CA GLN A 92 6.85 -28.08 17.10
C GLN A 92 7.85 -27.30 16.26
N ASP A 93 7.46 -26.14 15.73
CA ASP A 93 8.41 -25.28 15.05
C ASP A 93 9.46 -24.71 16.03
N LEU A 94 10.68 -24.57 15.55
CA LEU A 94 11.82 -24.13 16.37
C LEU A 94 11.57 -22.72 16.95
N GLY A 95 10.83 -21.85 16.29
CA GLY A 95 10.50 -20.52 16.79
C GLY A 95 9.60 -20.54 18.04
N VAL A 96 8.71 -21.55 18.15
CA VAL A 96 7.94 -21.76 19.38
C VAL A 96 8.86 -22.15 20.54
N LEU A 97 9.80 -23.07 20.30
CA LEU A 97 10.76 -23.50 21.33
C LEU A 97 11.71 -22.38 21.75
N MET A 98 12.15 -21.54 20.82
CA MET A 98 12.99 -20.36 21.09
C MET A 98 12.25 -19.34 21.94
N ARG A 99 11.00 -19.00 21.59
CA ARG A 99 10.17 -18.04 22.36
C ARG A 99 9.82 -18.55 23.76
N ALA A 100 9.68 -19.84 23.93
CA ALA A 100 9.43 -20.44 25.24
C ALA A 100 10.66 -20.43 26.17
N GLY A 101 11.85 -20.01 25.68
CA GLY A 101 13.10 -20.05 26.44
C GLY A 101 13.56 -21.48 26.80
N ALA A 102 13.07 -22.47 26.07
CA ALA A 102 13.28 -23.89 26.40
C ALA A 102 14.60 -24.46 25.84
N LEU A 103 15.42 -23.65 25.11
CA LEU A 103 16.66 -24.10 24.49
C LEU A 103 17.88 -23.74 25.34
N THR A 104 18.64 -24.78 25.74
CA THR A 104 20.01 -24.59 26.24
C THR A 104 20.96 -24.28 25.08
N ILE A 105 22.11 -23.66 25.36
CA ILE A 105 23.15 -23.36 24.35
C ILE A 105 23.59 -24.66 23.64
N THR A 106 23.86 -25.71 24.38
CA THR A 106 24.25 -26.99 23.82
C THR A 106 23.17 -27.53 22.88
N ARG A 107 21.89 -27.40 23.26
CA ARG A 107 20.79 -27.87 22.44
C ARG A 107 20.61 -27.03 21.17
N ALA A 108 20.78 -25.70 21.26
CA ALA A 108 20.73 -24.79 20.11
C ALA A 108 21.84 -25.15 19.08
N VAL A 109 23.05 -25.43 19.56
CA VAL A 109 24.18 -25.83 18.72
C VAL A 109 23.92 -27.19 18.06
N GLU A 110 23.36 -28.19 18.75
CA GLU A 110 22.96 -29.47 18.18
C GLU A 110 21.92 -29.33 17.07
N ILE A 111 20.91 -28.50 17.27
CA ILE A 111 19.88 -28.24 16.24
C ILE A 111 20.53 -27.61 15.02
N VAL A 112 21.37 -26.59 15.20
CA VAL A 112 22.06 -25.89 14.10
C VAL A 112 23.00 -26.81 13.35
N GLU A 113 23.70 -27.76 14.05
CA GLU A 113 24.53 -28.80 13.42
C GLU A 113 23.69 -29.70 12.52
N GLN A 114 22.52 -30.17 12.98
CA GLN A 114 21.61 -30.99 12.18
C GLN A 114 21.05 -30.23 10.97
N VAL A 115 20.70 -28.95 11.12
CA VAL A 115 20.24 -28.11 10.01
C VAL A 115 21.38 -27.90 9.00
N ALA A 116 22.63 -27.64 9.47
CA ALA A 116 23.78 -27.51 8.60
C ALA A 116 24.03 -28.79 7.79
N ALA A 117 23.84 -29.97 8.39
CA ALA A 117 23.95 -31.25 7.69
C ALA A 117 22.89 -31.41 6.58
N ALA A 118 21.65 -31.02 6.86
CA ALA A 118 20.57 -31.01 5.87
C ALA A 118 20.85 -30.05 4.70
N LEU A 119 21.33 -28.84 5.00
CA LEU A 119 21.72 -27.87 3.99
C LEU A 119 22.91 -28.35 3.17
N GLY A 120 23.93 -28.95 3.81
CA GLY A 120 25.08 -29.50 3.12
C GLY A 120 24.72 -30.60 2.10
N GLU A 121 23.74 -31.47 2.42
CA GLU A 121 23.21 -32.44 1.47
C GLU A 121 22.54 -31.78 0.27
N ALA A 122 21.67 -30.79 0.51
CA ALA A 122 20.98 -30.05 -0.56
C ALA A 122 21.98 -29.29 -1.45
N HIS A 123 23.01 -28.67 -0.86
CA HIS A 123 24.03 -27.91 -1.59
C HIS A 123 24.87 -28.83 -2.49
N ARG A 124 25.19 -30.08 -2.07
CA ARG A 124 25.85 -31.07 -2.93
C ARG A 124 25.04 -31.46 -4.17
N HIS A 125 23.70 -31.32 -4.09
CA HIS A 125 22.80 -31.54 -5.21
C HIS A 125 22.47 -30.23 -5.98
N GLY A 126 23.17 -29.14 -5.70
CA GLY A 126 22.94 -27.82 -6.35
C GLY A 126 21.65 -27.11 -5.93
N ILE A 127 21.05 -27.54 -4.81
CA ILE A 127 19.79 -26.98 -4.30
C ILE A 127 20.10 -26.02 -3.14
N ILE A 128 19.69 -24.78 -3.26
CA ILE A 128 19.82 -23.75 -2.23
C ILE A 128 18.44 -23.55 -1.60
N HIS A 129 18.37 -23.50 -0.27
CA HIS A 129 17.09 -23.39 0.45
C HIS A 129 16.43 -22.03 0.34
N ARG A 130 17.21 -20.94 0.48
CA ARG A 130 16.82 -19.52 0.33
C ARG A 130 15.86 -18.95 1.37
N ASP A 131 15.26 -19.77 2.23
CA ASP A 131 14.30 -19.33 3.28
C ASP A 131 14.55 -20.11 4.58
N VAL A 132 15.80 -20.17 5.04
CA VAL A 132 16.17 -20.78 6.31
C VAL A 132 15.72 -19.88 7.46
N LYS A 133 14.75 -20.38 8.25
CA LYS A 133 14.16 -19.66 9.40
C LYS A 133 13.57 -20.64 10.41
N PRO A 134 13.34 -20.25 11.67
CA PRO A 134 12.82 -21.14 12.71
C PRO A 134 11.50 -21.83 12.37
N SER A 135 10.57 -21.16 11.68
CA SER A 135 9.27 -21.72 11.30
C SER A 135 9.37 -22.83 10.23
N ASN A 136 10.49 -22.93 9.51
CA ASN A 136 10.73 -23.98 8.52
C ASN A 136 11.54 -25.16 9.10
N ILE A 137 11.72 -25.22 10.43
CA ILE A 137 12.43 -26.29 11.13
C ILE A 137 11.51 -26.86 12.20
N LEU A 138 11.09 -28.10 12.05
CA LEU A 138 10.28 -28.81 13.05
C LEU A 138 11.20 -29.67 13.94
N VAL A 139 10.93 -29.66 15.24
CA VAL A 139 11.61 -30.43 16.25
C VAL A 139 10.62 -31.43 16.84
N ASN A 140 10.90 -32.74 16.74
CA ASN A 140 10.05 -33.78 17.31
C ASN A 140 10.32 -34.00 18.82
N GLU A 141 9.49 -34.79 19.48
CA GLU A 141 9.64 -35.13 20.90
C GLU A 141 10.95 -35.82 21.28
N ARG A 142 11.62 -36.46 20.30
CA ARG A 142 12.93 -37.09 20.51
C ARG A 142 14.11 -36.13 20.30
N GLY A 143 13.77 -34.89 19.93
CA GLY A 143 14.73 -33.83 19.66
C GLY A 143 15.40 -33.94 18.28
N GLU A 144 14.90 -34.75 17.36
CA GLU A 144 15.36 -34.79 15.97
C GLU A 144 14.68 -33.67 15.19
N ILE A 145 15.38 -33.10 14.21
CA ILE A 145 14.83 -32.03 13.41
C ILE A 145 14.48 -32.49 11.99
N LYS A 146 13.50 -31.78 11.41
CA LYS A 146 13.19 -31.84 9.98
C LYS A 146 13.12 -30.42 9.40
N VAL A 147 13.93 -30.19 8.36
CA VAL A 147 13.88 -28.92 7.57
C VAL A 147 12.83 -29.08 6.48
N LEU A 148 11.96 -28.10 6.37
CA LEU A 148 10.85 -28.02 5.42
C LEU A 148 11.15 -27.05 4.28
N ASP A 149 10.40 -27.17 3.19
CA ASP A 149 10.24 -26.15 2.13
C ASP A 149 11.53 -25.75 1.35
N PHE A 150 12.40 -26.69 1.02
CA PHE A 150 13.58 -26.45 0.17
C PHE A 150 13.21 -25.87 -1.21
N GLY A 151 13.84 -24.76 -1.59
CA GLY A 151 13.89 -24.25 -2.97
C GLY A 151 12.59 -23.64 -3.52
N LEU A 152 11.45 -23.73 -2.83
CA LEU A 152 10.15 -23.24 -3.32
C LEU A 152 10.06 -21.69 -3.45
N ALA A 153 10.99 -20.97 -2.82
CA ALA A 153 11.07 -19.51 -2.89
C ALA A 153 11.53 -18.96 -4.27
N LYS A 154 12.25 -19.76 -5.06
CA LYS A 154 12.76 -19.36 -6.39
C LYS A 154 11.66 -19.08 -7.42
N LEU A 155 10.49 -19.66 -7.24
CA LEU A 155 9.35 -19.48 -8.14
C LEU A 155 8.77 -18.05 -8.15
N ILE A 156 9.11 -17.25 -7.14
CA ILE A 156 8.61 -15.89 -6.94
C ILE A 156 9.60 -14.85 -7.49
N GLU A 157 10.89 -15.19 -7.67
CA GLU A 157 11.97 -14.24 -7.94
C GLU A 157 12.33 -14.01 -9.43
N ASP A 158 12.01 -14.92 -10.35
CA ASP A 158 12.42 -14.82 -11.75
C ASP A 158 11.37 -14.11 -12.63
N HIS A 159 11.37 -12.78 -12.60
CA HIS A 159 10.79 -11.96 -13.68
C HIS A 159 11.91 -11.52 -14.63
N PRO A 160 11.89 -11.90 -15.93
CA PRO A 160 12.88 -11.45 -16.91
C PRO A 160 12.50 -10.06 -17.42
N GLY A 161 13.04 -9.01 -16.80
CA GLY A 161 12.73 -7.64 -17.21
C GLY A 161 13.69 -6.55 -16.73
N LEU A 162 14.79 -6.88 -16.04
CA LEU A 162 15.71 -5.86 -15.52
C LEU A 162 17.17 -6.27 -15.64
N ALA A 163 17.65 -6.40 -16.88
CA ALA A 163 19.08 -6.43 -17.19
C ALA A 163 19.41 -5.13 -17.95
N ALA A 164 19.92 -4.16 -17.26
CA ALA A 164 20.77 -3.05 -17.67
C ALA A 164 20.41 -1.74 -17.00
N ILE A 165 20.95 -1.46 -15.82
CA ILE A 165 21.18 -0.10 -15.28
C ILE A 165 22.28 -0.18 -14.20
N ASP A 166 23.11 0.86 -14.15
CA ASP A 166 24.28 1.22 -13.34
C ASP A 166 24.38 0.65 -11.89
N PRO A 167 25.57 0.18 -11.44
CA PRO A 167 25.77 -0.50 -10.14
C PRO A 167 25.48 0.33 -8.88
N ASP A 168 25.67 1.65 -8.90
CA ASP A 168 25.55 2.50 -7.72
C ASP A 168 24.13 2.99 -7.43
N ALA A 169 23.23 2.99 -8.43
CA ALA A 169 21.81 3.33 -8.24
C ALA A 169 20.94 2.13 -7.86
N ARG A 170 21.46 0.91 -7.93
CA ARG A 170 20.69 -0.35 -7.81
C ARG A 170 20.26 -0.69 -6.38
N THR A 171 21.01 -0.30 -5.38
CA THR A 171 20.83 -0.77 -4.00
C THR A 171 19.54 -0.25 -3.34
N LEU A 172 19.21 1.02 -3.54
CA LEU A 172 18.01 1.63 -2.95
C LEU A 172 16.73 1.41 -3.77
N GLN A 173 16.87 1.25 -5.09
CA GLN A 173 15.73 1.10 -6.01
C GLN A 173 15.25 -0.36 -6.12
N ALA A 174 16.16 -1.33 -6.00
CA ALA A 174 15.82 -2.75 -5.94
C ALA A 174 15.09 -3.13 -4.62
N LEU A 175 15.41 -2.47 -3.51
CA LEU A 175 14.71 -2.63 -2.23
C LEU A 175 13.30 -2.03 -2.26
N LYS A 176 13.08 -0.95 -3.03
CA LYS A 176 11.75 -0.32 -3.19
C LYS A 176 10.78 -1.12 -4.05
N THR A 177 11.28 -1.85 -5.05
CA THR A 177 10.45 -2.68 -5.95
C THR A 177 10.15 -4.07 -5.39
N ARG A 178 10.83 -4.51 -4.33
CA ARG A 178 10.64 -5.84 -3.71
C ARG A 178 9.72 -5.87 -2.49
N SER A 179 9.24 -4.74 -2.00
CA SER A 179 8.33 -4.70 -0.85
C SER A 179 7.00 -5.46 -1.06
N ASP A 180 6.65 -5.75 -2.31
CA ASP A 180 5.39 -6.44 -2.64
C ASP A 180 5.53 -7.97 -2.81
N VAL A 181 6.75 -8.55 -2.73
CA VAL A 181 7.00 -9.97 -3.04
C VAL A 181 7.77 -10.72 -1.95
N ILE A 182 8.25 -10.07 -0.88
CA ILE A 182 8.94 -10.77 0.20
C ILE A 182 7.91 -11.33 1.19
N VAL A 183 7.40 -12.52 0.87
CA VAL A 183 6.63 -13.37 1.78
C VAL A 183 7.63 -14.11 2.69
N GLY A 184 7.95 -13.53 3.86
CA GLY A 184 8.82 -14.16 4.86
C GLY A 184 9.28 -13.19 5.94
N THR A 185 9.75 -13.72 7.08
CA THR A 185 10.32 -12.91 8.16
C THR A 185 11.70 -12.40 7.74
N PRO A 186 11.93 -11.09 7.56
CA PRO A 186 13.13 -10.53 6.93
C PRO A 186 14.41 -10.64 7.78
N LEU A 187 14.31 -11.15 9.01
CA LEU A 187 15.38 -11.21 10.01
C LEU A 187 16.53 -12.17 9.67
N TYR A 188 16.32 -13.08 8.70
CA TYR A 188 17.29 -14.12 8.30
C TYR A 188 17.79 -13.96 6.87
N LEU A 189 17.43 -12.86 6.18
CA LEU A 189 17.90 -12.59 4.82
C LEU A 189 19.41 -12.37 4.80
N SER A 190 20.08 -12.93 3.79
CA SER A 190 21.49 -12.63 3.54
C SER A 190 21.67 -11.27 2.82
N PRO A 191 22.86 -10.63 2.90
CA PRO A 191 23.16 -9.38 2.17
C PRO A 191 22.88 -9.46 0.67
N GLU A 192 23.24 -10.57 0.01
CA GLU A 192 22.99 -10.79 -1.42
C GLU A 192 21.50 -10.95 -1.73
N GLN A 193 20.72 -11.59 -0.85
CA GLN A 193 19.26 -11.62 -0.99
C GLN A 193 18.63 -10.24 -0.82
N ALA A 194 19.11 -9.46 0.14
CA ALA A 194 18.63 -8.10 0.40
C ALA A 194 18.94 -7.15 -0.77
N THR A 195 20.00 -7.37 -1.53
CA THR A 195 20.40 -6.55 -2.68
C THR A 195 19.95 -7.11 -4.03
N GLY A 196 19.42 -8.35 -4.07
CA GLY A 196 19.02 -9.01 -5.31
C GLY A 196 20.20 -9.53 -6.14
N MET A 197 21.36 -9.70 -5.52
CA MET A 197 22.52 -10.31 -6.16
C MET A 197 22.34 -11.83 -6.30
N PRO A 198 23.14 -12.49 -7.16
CA PRO A 198 23.09 -13.96 -7.27
C PRO A 198 23.31 -14.64 -5.93
N VAL A 199 22.42 -15.55 -5.58
CA VAL A 199 22.40 -16.30 -4.31
C VAL A 199 23.07 -17.66 -4.50
N ASP A 200 24.00 -18.02 -3.60
CA ASP A 200 24.64 -19.33 -3.57
C ASP A 200 24.46 -20.02 -2.19
N ALA A 201 25.11 -21.19 -1.99
CA ALA A 201 25.04 -21.97 -0.76
C ALA A 201 25.42 -21.18 0.52
N ARG A 202 26.27 -20.18 0.40
CA ARG A 202 26.73 -19.33 1.52
C ARG A 202 25.66 -18.37 2.05
N SER A 203 24.62 -18.14 1.26
CA SER A 203 23.43 -17.39 1.71
C SER A 203 22.62 -18.16 2.76
N ASP A 204 22.48 -19.48 2.57
CA ASP A 204 21.84 -20.35 3.57
C ASP A 204 22.66 -20.42 4.86
N LEU A 205 24.00 -20.41 4.75
CA LEU A 205 24.90 -20.41 5.90
C LEU A 205 24.85 -19.10 6.69
N PHE A 206 24.61 -17.96 6.02
CA PHE A 206 24.35 -16.69 6.68
C PHE A 206 23.02 -16.73 7.46
N ALA A 207 21.96 -17.21 6.83
CA ALA A 207 20.65 -17.37 7.47
C ALA A 207 20.71 -18.31 8.68
N LEU A 208 21.47 -19.39 8.57
CA LEU A 208 21.74 -20.33 9.68
C LEU A 208 22.57 -19.67 10.79
N GLY A 209 23.51 -18.79 10.46
CA GLY A 209 24.23 -17.95 11.42
C GLY A 209 23.30 -17.00 12.18
N ALA A 210 22.32 -16.38 11.50
CA ALA A 210 21.32 -15.53 12.13
C ALA A 210 20.39 -16.33 13.08
N LEU A 211 20.04 -17.54 12.69
CA LEU A 211 19.27 -18.46 13.52
C LEU A 211 20.07 -18.90 14.76
N LEU A 212 21.35 -19.26 14.61
CA LEU A 212 22.22 -19.59 15.75
C LEU A 212 22.34 -18.41 16.71
N TYR A 213 22.58 -17.21 16.16
CA TYR A 213 22.66 -15.98 16.96
C TYR A 213 21.42 -15.82 17.83
N GLU A 214 20.25 -15.88 17.23
CA GLU A 214 18.97 -15.70 17.96
C GLU A 214 18.76 -16.79 19.00
N ALA A 215 19.07 -18.04 18.67
CA ALA A 215 18.92 -19.17 19.58
C ALA A 215 19.82 -19.09 20.82
N VAL A 216 21.03 -18.51 20.72
CA VAL A 216 21.97 -18.42 21.84
C VAL A 216 21.95 -17.06 22.54
N ALA A 217 21.66 -15.96 21.83
CA ALA A 217 21.56 -14.61 22.39
C ALA A 217 20.16 -14.29 22.95
N GLY A 218 19.10 -15.05 22.56
CA GLY A 218 17.70 -14.80 22.93
C GLY A 218 17.07 -13.62 22.19
N ARG A 219 17.72 -13.11 21.16
CA ARG A 219 17.25 -11.97 20.33
C ARG A 219 17.83 -12.06 18.91
N PRO A 220 17.14 -11.56 17.88
CA PRO A 220 17.65 -11.60 16.51
C PRO A 220 18.95 -10.80 16.35
N ALA A 221 19.80 -11.24 15.41
CA ALA A 221 21.08 -10.57 15.08
C ALA A 221 20.86 -9.19 14.47
N PHE A 222 19.79 -9.03 13.69
CA PHE A 222 19.38 -7.80 13.03
C PHE A 222 17.94 -7.50 13.39
N SER A 223 17.62 -6.23 13.68
CA SER A 223 16.28 -5.81 14.07
C SER A 223 16.02 -4.40 13.58
N GLY A 224 14.80 -4.09 13.13
CA GLY A 224 14.43 -2.77 12.66
C GLY A 224 12.93 -2.60 12.65
N ALA A 225 12.45 -1.35 12.63
CA ALA A 225 11.05 -1.03 12.63
C ALA A 225 10.35 -1.38 11.29
N ASN A 226 11.11 -1.62 10.23
CA ASN A 226 10.61 -1.97 8.91
C ASN A 226 11.64 -2.77 8.11
N LEU A 227 11.20 -3.34 6.97
CA LEU A 227 12.04 -4.16 6.10
C LEU A 227 13.31 -3.44 5.61
N ILE A 228 13.21 -2.14 5.33
CA ILE A 228 14.35 -1.35 4.82
C ILE A 228 15.41 -1.18 5.91
N GLU A 229 15.00 -0.95 7.14
CA GLU A 229 15.92 -0.83 8.27
C GLU A 229 16.60 -2.16 8.59
N ILE A 230 15.86 -3.27 8.57
CA ILE A 230 16.43 -4.61 8.73
C ILE A 230 17.42 -4.90 7.59
N ALA A 231 17.06 -4.62 6.35
CA ALA A 231 17.95 -4.79 5.21
C ALA A 231 19.20 -3.90 5.33
N ALA A 232 19.09 -2.65 5.78
CA ALA A 232 20.23 -1.76 6.02
C ALA A 232 21.15 -2.34 7.11
N GLN A 233 20.62 -2.89 8.19
CA GLN A 233 21.42 -3.58 9.21
C GLN A 233 22.08 -4.83 8.66
N VAL A 234 21.37 -5.66 7.91
CA VAL A 234 21.94 -6.84 7.26
C VAL A 234 23.10 -6.47 6.33
N LEU A 235 23.01 -5.34 5.63
CA LEU A 235 24.03 -4.89 4.68
C LEU A 235 25.24 -4.24 5.36
N HIS A 236 25.03 -3.42 6.39
CA HIS A 236 26.04 -2.47 6.85
C HIS A 236 26.42 -2.60 8.33
N VAL A 237 25.63 -3.30 9.16
CA VAL A 237 25.87 -3.36 10.60
C VAL A 237 26.39 -4.74 11.00
N GLU A 238 27.56 -4.80 11.62
CA GLU A 238 28.04 -6.02 12.26
C GLU A 238 27.31 -6.23 13.59
N PRO A 239 26.66 -7.38 13.81
CA PRO A 239 25.97 -7.63 15.06
C PRO A 239 26.97 -7.76 16.22
N PRO A 240 26.63 -7.24 17.42
CA PRO A 240 27.45 -7.45 18.59
C PRO A 240 27.56 -8.95 18.94
N PRO A 241 28.64 -9.41 19.59
CA PRO A 241 28.79 -10.82 19.92
C PRO A 241 27.65 -11.30 20.83
N PRO A 242 27.12 -12.52 20.64
CA PRO A 242 26.06 -13.11 21.46
C PRO A 242 26.34 -13.08 22.95
N SER A 243 27.61 -13.23 23.37
CA SER A 243 28.05 -13.17 24.77
C SER A 243 27.72 -11.84 25.45
N GLN A 244 27.54 -10.76 24.71
CA GLN A 244 27.11 -9.47 25.26
C GLN A 244 25.70 -9.52 25.85
N PHE A 245 24.85 -10.41 25.34
CA PHE A 245 23.45 -10.56 25.76
C PHE A 245 23.23 -11.77 26.64
N ASN A 246 24.05 -12.82 26.46
CA ASN A 246 24.00 -14.05 27.26
C ASN A 246 25.42 -14.44 27.71
N GLN A 247 25.70 -14.17 28.98
CA GLN A 247 27.02 -14.43 29.57
C GLN A 247 27.46 -15.90 29.60
N ASN A 248 26.53 -16.83 29.32
CA ASN A 248 26.83 -18.24 29.20
C ASN A 248 27.42 -18.63 27.82
N VAL A 249 27.39 -17.73 26.86
CA VAL A 249 27.98 -17.93 25.52
C VAL A 249 29.49 -17.71 25.61
N SER A 250 30.26 -18.71 25.16
CA SER A 250 31.72 -18.62 25.16
C SER A 250 32.24 -17.77 23.99
N PRO A 251 33.49 -17.21 24.11
CA PRO A 251 34.11 -16.47 23.00
C PRO A 251 34.28 -17.29 21.72
N GLU A 252 34.41 -18.61 21.84
CA GLU A 252 34.51 -19.48 20.68
C GLU A 252 33.18 -19.61 19.92
N LEU A 253 32.04 -19.66 20.62
CA LEU A 253 30.72 -19.65 19.99
C LEU A 253 30.39 -18.29 19.38
N ASP A 254 30.86 -17.17 19.99
CA ASP A 254 30.82 -15.85 19.37
C ASP A 254 31.56 -15.84 18.03
N ARG A 255 32.78 -16.37 17.99
CA ARG A 255 33.60 -16.44 16.78
C ARG A 255 32.90 -17.24 15.67
N ILE A 256 32.34 -18.41 16.01
CA ILE A 256 31.61 -19.24 15.05
C ILE A 256 30.41 -18.52 14.49
N THR A 257 29.60 -17.91 15.36
CA THR A 257 28.37 -17.20 14.99
C THR A 257 28.66 -15.97 14.13
N LEU A 258 29.62 -15.13 14.53
CA LEU A 258 29.98 -13.92 13.79
C LEU A 258 30.64 -14.24 12.45
N LYS A 259 31.44 -15.32 12.35
CA LYS A 259 31.99 -15.77 11.07
C LYS A 259 30.87 -16.17 10.08
N ALA A 260 29.82 -16.87 10.54
CA ALA A 260 28.68 -17.20 9.68
C ALA A 260 27.94 -15.94 9.20
N LEU A 261 27.91 -14.87 10.02
CA LEU A 261 27.26 -13.58 9.75
C LEU A 261 28.13 -12.53 9.04
N ALA A 262 29.33 -12.90 8.56
CA ALA A 262 30.20 -12.00 7.81
C ALA A 262 29.48 -11.47 6.57
N LYS A 263 29.65 -10.15 6.27
CA LYS A 263 28.88 -9.49 5.21
C LYS A 263 29.26 -9.98 3.82
N LYS A 264 30.56 -10.20 3.57
CA LYS A 264 31.04 -10.70 2.30
C LYS A 264 30.98 -12.23 2.29
N PRO A 265 30.44 -12.87 1.25
CA PRO A 265 30.36 -14.32 1.15
C PRO A 265 31.72 -15.04 1.28
N GLU A 266 32.80 -14.44 0.80
CA GLU A 266 34.16 -14.97 0.91
C GLU A 266 34.68 -15.04 2.34
N ASP A 267 34.20 -14.23 3.25
CA ASP A 267 34.62 -14.19 4.66
C ASP A 267 33.83 -15.18 5.55
N ARG A 268 32.76 -15.79 4.99
CA ARG A 268 31.92 -16.76 5.68
C ARG A 268 32.49 -18.18 5.62
N TYR A 269 31.78 -19.13 6.21
CA TYR A 269 31.97 -20.54 5.93
C TYR A 269 31.68 -20.82 4.45
N GLN A 270 32.59 -21.49 3.76
CA GLN A 270 32.44 -21.78 2.33
C GLN A 270 31.58 -23.02 2.07
N GLN A 271 31.53 -23.95 3.01
CA GLN A 271 30.71 -25.16 2.97
C GLN A 271 30.08 -25.44 4.34
N ALA A 272 28.94 -26.11 4.36
CA ALA A 272 28.23 -26.48 5.58
C ALA A 272 29.11 -27.38 6.48
N ASP A 273 29.94 -28.23 5.89
CA ASP A 273 30.83 -29.13 6.61
C ASP A 273 31.89 -28.40 7.44
N ASP A 274 32.32 -27.21 7.03
CA ASP A 274 33.25 -26.37 7.81
C ASP A 274 32.60 -25.82 9.07
N LEU A 275 31.33 -25.37 8.95
CA LEU A 275 30.54 -24.91 10.10
C LEU A 275 30.27 -26.06 11.07
N ILE A 276 29.88 -27.24 10.56
CA ILE A 276 29.65 -28.46 11.36
C ILE A 276 30.91 -28.86 12.14
N ARG A 277 32.08 -28.77 11.53
CA ARG A 277 33.36 -29.07 12.18
C ARG A 277 33.63 -28.17 13.36
N ASP A 278 33.43 -26.83 13.17
CA ASP A 278 33.63 -25.83 14.23
C ASP A 278 32.62 -26.03 15.38
N LEU A 279 31.33 -26.27 15.07
CA LEU A 279 30.29 -26.54 16.07
C LEU A 279 30.54 -27.82 16.87
N ARG A 280 31.03 -28.91 16.23
CA ARG A 280 31.41 -30.16 16.89
C ARG A 280 32.63 -29.99 17.80
N ALA A 281 33.64 -29.26 17.33
CA ALA A 281 34.81 -28.93 18.14
C ALA A 281 34.40 -28.15 19.40
N PHE A 282 33.52 -27.17 19.27
CA PHE A 282 32.96 -26.41 20.39
C PHE A 282 32.23 -27.33 21.38
N ARG A 283 31.31 -28.20 20.93
CA ARG A 283 30.61 -29.16 21.82
C ARG A 283 31.52 -30.12 22.54
N MET A 284 32.55 -30.63 21.88
CA MET A 284 33.54 -31.52 22.52
C MET A 284 34.35 -30.81 23.60
N ALA A 285 34.74 -29.56 23.36
CA ALA A 285 35.44 -28.74 24.35
C ALA A 285 34.57 -28.40 25.55
N ASP A 286 33.28 -28.07 25.33
CA ASP A 286 32.27 -27.76 26.36
C ASP A 286 32.03 -29.02 27.24
N ALA A 287 31.81 -30.17 26.65
CA ALA A 287 31.63 -31.44 27.37
C ALA A 287 32.87 -31.85 28.20
N LEU A 288 34.08 -31.54 27.71
CA LEU A 288 35.33 -31.80 28.46
C LEU A 288 35.50 -30.83 29.64
N SER A 289 35.05 -29.57 29.47
CA SER A 289 35.06 -28.54 30.54
C SER A 289 34.08 -28.86 31.67
N ASP A 290 32.91 -29.41 31.34
CA ASP A 290 31.91 -29.88 32.30
C ASP A 290 32.41 -31.12 33.06
N SER A 291 33.01 -32.06 32.35
CA SER A 291 33.62 -33.25 32.95
C SER A 291 34.79 -32.88 33.88
N ALA A 292 35.62 -31.93 33.48
CA ALA A 292 36.75 -31.45 34.30
C ALA A 292 36.24 -30.63 35.53
N ASN A 293 35.11 -29.93 35.44
CA ASN A 293 34.48 -29.26 36.57
C ASN A 293 33.85 -30.23 37.56
N ILE A 294 33.24 -31.33 37.09
CA ILE A 294 32.69 -32.39 37.93
C ILE A 294 33.81 -33.07 38.69
N GLU A 295 34.95 -33.42 38.05
CA GLU A 295 36.13 -33.99 38.69
C GLU A 295 36.80 -33.01 39.70
N ARG A 296 36.81 -31.70 39.41
CA ARG A 296 37.36 -30.69 40.32
C ARG A 296 36.46 -30.48 41.54
N VAL A 297 35.14 -30.54 41.37
CA VAL A 297 34.18 -30.48 42.49
C VAL A 297 34.28 -31.75 43.34
N SER A 298 34.39 -32.95 42.74
CA SER A 298 34.55 -34.19 43.46
C SER A 298 35.88 -34.26 44.21
N ARG A 299 36.99 -33.81 43.60
CA ARG A 299 38.32 -33.77 44.29
C ARG A 299 38.38 -32.72 45.38
N ARG A 300 37.68 -31.57 45.24
CA ARG A 300 37.56 -30.59 46.34
C ARG A 300 36.74 -31.11 47.53
N THR A 301 35.67 -31.83 47.30
CA THR A 301 34.84 -32.41 48.35
C THR A 301 35.57 -33.51 49.08
N TYR A 302 36.35 -34.34 48.41
CA TYR A 302 37.16 -35.40 49.04
C TYR A 302 38.41 -34.86 49.76
N ALA A 303 39.02 -33.82 49.27
CA ALA A 303 40.17 -33.16 49.91
C ALA A 303 39.76 -32.32 51.14
N GLN A 304 38.53 -31.79 51.17
CA GLN A 304 38.04 -31.03 52.30
C GLN A 304 37.64 -31.92 53.48
N ASN A 305 37.12 -33.14 53.26
CA ASN A 305 36.74 -34.05 54.34
C ASN A 305 37.93 -34.70 55.01
N ASN A 306 39.09 -34.84 54.38
CA ASN A 306 40.28 -35.46 55.02
C ASN A 306 41.20 -34.46 55.69
N ARG A 307 41.06 -33.16 55.51
CA ARG A 307 41.85 -32.12 56.21
C ARG A 307 41.19 -31.60 57.50
N SER A 308 39.92 -31.87 57.71
CA SER A 308 39.19 -31.33 58.88
C SER A 308 39.49 -32.10 60.17
N ALA A 309 40.06 -33.30 60.10
CA ALA A 309 40.28 -34.13 61.29
C ALA A 309 41.67 -33.99 61.95
N LEU A 310 42.64 -33.35 61.30
CA LEU A 310 44.00 -33.24 61.86
C LEU A 310 44.48 -31.81 62.18
N VAL A 311 43.75 -30.78 61.78
CA VAL A 311 44.11 -29.39 62.06
C VAL A 311 43.39 -28.81 63.29
N THR A 312 42.40 -29.53 63.82
CA THR A 312 41.55 -29.04 64.93
C THR A 312 42.15 -29.31 66.31
N LEU A 313 43.30 -29.96 66.41
CA LEU A 313 43.92 -30.31 67.70
C LEU A 313 45.13 -29.45 68.08
N SER A 314 45.67 -28.59 67.23
CA SER A 314 46.88 -27.81 67.54
C SER A 314 46.71 -26.29 67.63
N GLU A 315 45.60 -25.73 67.23
CA GLU A 315 45.37 -24.28 67.26
C GLU A 315 44.33 -23.78 68.25
N GLY A 316 43.91 -24.62 69.17
CA GLY A 316 42.80 -24.33 70.15
C GLY A 316 43.17 -23.44 71.35
N LEU A 317 44.34 -22.75 71.38
CA LEU A 317 44.76 -22.09 72.63
C LEU A 317 45.17 -20.62 72.51
N ARG A 318 44.90 -19.93 71.39
CA ARG A 318 45.24 -18.46 71.35
C ARG A 318 44.38 -17.65 70.40
N ARG A 319 43.04 -17.59 70.55
CA ARG A 319 42.25 -16.46 70.01
C ARG A 319 40.88 -16.37 70.70
N PRO A 320 40.31 -15.15 70.94
CA PRO A 320 39.00 -15.02 71.60
C PRO A 320 37.92 -15.52 70.69
N ARG A 321 37.06 -16.37 71.23
CA ARG A 321 35.90 -16.97 70.52
C ARG A 321 34.86 -15.91 70.19
N LEU A 322 34.94 -15.41 68.99
CA LEU A 322 33.75 -14.84 68.35
C LEU A 322 32.87 -16.02 67.93
N SER A 323 31.63 -16.11 68.52
CA SER A 323 30.69 -17.16 68.19
C SER A 323 30.28 -17.00 66.69
N ILE A 324 30.03 -18.11 66.01
CA ILE A 324 29.49 -18.07 64.65
C ILE A 324 28.27 -17.18 64.52
N ALA A 325 27.48 -17.08 65.54
CA ALA A 325 26.33 -16.15 65.66
C ALA A 325 26.73 -14.65 65.61
N THR A 326 27.88 -14.25 66.23
CA THR A 326 28.36 -12.88 66.15
C THR A 326 29.02 -12.55 64.80
N ALA A 327 29.66 -13.55 64.15
CA ALA A 327 30.18 -13.34 62.79
C ALA A 327 29.04 -13.26 61.75
N LEU A 328 28.01 -14.11 61.88
CA LEU A 328 26.77 -14.04 61.05
C LEU A 328 26.00 -12.72 61.30
N ALA A 329 25.89 -12.25 62.55
CA ALA A 329 25.29 -10.95 62.85
C ALA A 329 26.10 -9.80 62.30
N GLY A 330 27.44 -9.88 62.29
CA GLY A 330 28.30 -8.91 61.63
C GLY A 330 28.17 -8.86 60.10
N VAL A 331 28.09 -10.02 59.49
CA VAL A 331 27.83 -10.13 58.04
C VAL A 331 26.43 -9.60 57.69
N LEU A 332 25.40 -9.94 58.45
CA LEU A 332 24.02 -9.43 58.27
C LEU A 332 23.97 -7.90 58.45
N LEU A 333 24.71 -7.35 59.46
CA LEU A 333 24.81 -5.91 59.64
C LEU A 333 25.56 -5.22 58.52
N LEU A 334 26.64 -5.83 57.99
CA LEU A 334 27.35 -5.30 56.79
C LEU A 334 26.49 -5.41 55.53
N VAL A 335 25.73 -6.46 55.33
CA VAL A 335 24.78 -6.59 54.23
C VAL A 335 23.62 -5.59 54.39
N ALA A 336 23.10 -5.39 55.63
CA ALA A 336 22.08 -4.41 55.88
C ALA A 336 22.59 -2.97 55.77
N ALA A 337 23.84 -2.71 56.23
CA ALA A 337 24.52 -1.39 56.05
C ALA A 337 24.88 -1.13 54.58
N GLY A 338 25.32 -2.16 53.86
CA GLY A 338 25.57 -2.07 52.41
C GLY A 338 24.29 -1.84 51.61
N TRP A 339 23.21 -2.52 52.00
CA TRP A 339 21.88 -2.32 51.38
C TRP A 339 21.30 -0.94 51.80
N GLY A 340 21.46 -0.52 53.06
CA GLY A 340 21.06 0.82 53.48
C GLY A 340 21.83 1.92 52.78
N LEU A 341 23.19 1.76 52.63
CA LEU A 341 24.03 2.66 51.87
C LEU A 341 23.68 2.66 50.37
N TRP A 342 23.36 1.49 49.78
CA TRP A 342 22.89 1.37 48.44
C TRP A 342 21.51 2.01 48.24
N LEU A 343 20.58 1.90 49.18
CA LEU A 343 19.30 2.62 49.20
C LEU A 343 19.50 4.15 49.33
N LEU A 344 20.46 4.59 50.13
CA LEU A 344 20.82 6.02 50.28
C LEU A 344 21.55 6.60 49.08
N LEU A 345 22.35 5.79 48.38
CA LEU A 345 23.11 6.19 47.20
C LEU A 345 22.35 6.00 45.89
N ARG A 346 21.17 5.33 45.92
CA ARG A 346 20.31 5.29 44.74
C ARG A 346 19.89 6.71 44.39
N PRO A 347 20.09 7.11 43.10
CA PRO A 347 19.52 8.37 42.67
C PRO A 347 18.00 8.29 42.79
N HIS A 348 17.43 9.13 43.61
CA HIS A 348 15.96 9.24 43.76
C HIS A 348 15.43 10.24 42.73
N PRO A 349 14.19 10.00 42.16
CA PRO A 349 13.53 10.99 41.34
C PRO A 349 13.47 12.33 42.10
N GLN A 350 14.06 13.37 41.50
CA GLN A 350 13.97 14.72 42.08
C GLN A 350 12.58 15.27 41.74
N PRO A 351 11.81 15.77 42.74
CA PRO A 351 10.53 16.37 42.41
C PRO A 351 10.75 17.64 41.60
N PRO A 352 9.93 17.89 40.56
CA PRO A 352 10.00 19.13 39.81
C PRO A 352 9.73 20.34 40.70
N LYS A 353 10.22 21.52 40.31
CA LYS A 353 9.96 22.76 41.04
C LYS A 353 8.45 22.99 41.22
N PRO A 354 7.95 23.44 42.36
CA PRO A 354 6.51 23.54 42.66
C PRO A 354 5.73 24.32 41.59
N GLY A 355 6.26 25.42 41.08
CA GLY A 355 5.59 26.20 40.03
C GLY A 355 5.59 25.54 38.64
N ALA A 356 6.57 24.68 38.34
CA ALA A 356 6.60 23.88 37.12
C ALA A 356 5.60 22.72 37.19
N LEU A 357 5.50 22.07 38.37
CA LEU A 357 4.53 21.00 38.60
C LEU A 357 3.07 21.52 38.50
N GLU A 358 2.80 22.74 39.03
CA GLU A 358 1.49 23.35 38.91
C GLU A 358 1.12 23.61 37.45
N ALA A 359 2.04 24.18 36.66
CA ALA A 359 1.83 24.44 35.24
C ALA A 359 1.66 23.11 34.46
N TYR A 360 2.44 22.08 34.76
CA TYR A 360 2.33 20.75 34.16
C TYR A 360 0.94 20.12 34.43
N ASN A 361 0.47 20.18 35.69
CA ASN A 361 -0.83 19.64 36.06
C ASN A 361 -1.97 20.36 35.32
N LYS A 362 -1.93 21.71 35.24
CA LYS A 362 -2.90 22.49 34.45
C LYS A 362 -2.87 22.08 32.95
N GLY A 363 -1.68 21.91 32.40
CA GLY A 363 -1.53 21.42 31.02
C GLY A 363 -2.12 20.02 30.83
N THR A 364 -1.91 19.14 31.79
CA THR A 364 -2.46 17.77 31.76
C THR A 364 -4.00 17.76 31.90
N ASP A 365 -4.57 18.63 32.72
CA ASP A 365 -6.02 18.76 32.84
C ASP A 365 -6.63 19.26 31.51
N LEU A 366 -6.02 20.24 30.89
CA LEU A 366 -6.44 20.75 29.57
C LEU A 366 -6.31 19.73 28.44
N LEU A 367 -5.31 18.84 28.48
CA LEU A 367 -5.25 17.70 27.53
C LEU A 367 -6.46 16.78 27.69
N ARG A 368 -6.93 16.54 28.93
CA ARG A 368 -8.14 15.75 29.21
C ARG A 368 -9.40 16.38 28.63
N ASP A 369 -9.37 17.70 28.48
CA ASP A 369 -10.47 18.48 27.93
C ASP A 369 -10.35 18.73 26.42
N ASN A 370 -9.41 18.07 25.73
CA ASN A 370 -9.11 18.27 24.29
C ASN A 370 -8.65 19.69 23.94
N ALA A 371 -8.13 20.43 24.90
CA ALA A 371 -7.66 21.79 24.72
C ALA A 371 -6.15 21.85 24.45
N TYR A 372 -5.69 21.20 23.37
CA TYR A 372 -4.26 21.05 23.04
C TYR A 372 -3.53 22.38 22.91
N PHE A 373 -4.18 23.40 22.34
CA PHE A 373 -3.59 24.73 22.17
C PHE A 373 -3.37 25.41 23.52
N GLN A 374 -4.32 25.32 24.43
CA GLN A 374 -4.15 25.84 25.79
C GLN A 374 -3.18 25.00 26.59
N ALA A 375 -3.25 23.68 26.49
CA ALA A 375 -2.33 22.76 27.14
C ALA A 375 -0.86 23.03 26.76
N SER A 376 -0.58 23.27 25.47
CA SER A 376 0.76 23.57 24.98
C SER A 376 1.37 24.80 25.66
N LYS A 377 0.59 25.85 25.91
CA LYS A 377 1.03 27.06 26.63
C LYS A 377 1.45 26.76 28.08
N TRP A 378 0.68 25.93 28.76
CA TRP A 378 0.99 25.54 30.14
C TRP A 378 2.17 24.58 30.22
N PHE A 379 2.32 23.64 29.27
CA PHE A 379 3.51 22.80 29.21
C PHE A 379 4.77 23.61 28.90
N LYS A 380 4.68 24.60 27.98
CA LYS A 380 5.76 25.54 27.73
C LYS A 380 6.16 26.28 29.02
N GLU A 381 5.19 26.81 29.75
CA GLU A 381 5.46 27.46 31.04
C GLU A 381 6.11 26.51 32.05
N ALA A 382 5.70 25.23 32.07
CA ALA A 382 6.31 24.21 32.91
C ALA A 382 7.78 23.97 32.57
N THR A 383 8.11 23.86 31.27
CA THR A 383 9.51 23.70 30.80
C THR A 383 10.37 24.95 31.02
N GLU A 384 9.80 26.16 30.89
CA GLU A 384 10.47 27.42 31.19
C GLU A 384 10.78 27.58 32.69
N LYS A 385 9.88 27.11 33.56
CA LYS A 385 10.08 27.14 35.03
C LYS A 385 11.07 26.09 35.52
N ASP A 386 11.11 24.93 34.87
CA ASP A 386 12.01 23.84 35.18
C ASP A 386 12.45 23.07 33.92
N ASP A 387 13.56 23.51 33.34
CA ASP A 387 14.16 22.92 32.14
C ASP A 387 14.70 21.48 32.36
N GLN A 388 14.71 20.98 33.60
CA GLN A 388 15.05 19.59 33.94
C GLN A 388 13.82 18.67 34.07
N PHE A 389 12.63 19.19 33.87
CA PHE A 389 11.40 18.42 33.98
C PHE A 389 11.11 17.62 32.69
N ALA A 390 11.79 16.48 32.52
CA ALA A 390 11.76 15.65 31.32
C ALA A 390 10.34 15.28 30.83
N LEU A 391 9.42 14.96 31.79
CA LEU A 391 8.06 14.60 31.43
C LEU A 391 7.25 15.80 30.93
N ALA A 392 7.54 17.02 31.38
CA ALA A 392 6.91 18.24 30.85
C ALA A 392 7.33 18.48 29.41
N HIS A 393 8.61 18.32 29.07
CA HIS A 393 9.10 18.38 27.70
C HIS A 393 8.44 17.31 26.82
N ALA A 394 8.29 16.07 27.28
CA ALA A 394 7.62 15.00 26.53
C ALA A 394 6.14 15.29 26.29
N ARG A 395 5.38 15.77 27.31
CA ARG A 395 3.97 16.17 27.14
C ARG A 395 3.80 17.42 26.28
N TYR A 396 4.78 18.34 26.34
CA TYR A 396 4.79 19.48 25.43
C TYR A 396 4.97 19.03 23.97
N ALA A 397 5.89 18.10 23.73
CA ALA A 397 6.08 17.49 22.42
C ALA A 397 4.80 16.76 21.91
N ASP A 398 4.09 16.02 22.80
CA ASP A 398 2.81 15.37 22.46
C ASP A 398 1.76 16.41 22.03
N ALA A 399 1.58 17.49 22.80
CA ALA A 399 0.65 18.57 22.49
C ALA A 399 1.00 19.31 21.19
N LEU A 400 2.28 19.58 20.95
CA LEU A 400 2.76 20.22 19.73
C LEU A 400 2.54 19.35 18.49
N THR A 401 2.66 18.03 18.64
CA THR A 401 2.40 17.08 17.55
C THR A 401 0.93 17.10 17.11
N GLU A 402 0.01 17.13 18.07
CA GLU A 402 -1.43 17.21 17.75
C GLU A 402 -1.81 18.58 17.14
N LEU A 403 -0.98 19.61 17.34
CA LEU A 403 -1.13 20.96 16.76
C LEU A 403 -0.33 21.17 15.46
N ASP A 404 0.31 20.12 14.92
CA ASP A 404 1.13 20.16 13.70
C ASP A 404 2.43 21.02 13.78
N TYR A 405 2.90 21.30 14.98
CA TYR A 405 4.20 21.96 15.20
C TYR A 405 5.34 20.92 15.23
N THR A 406 5.55 20.23 14.11
CA THR A 406 6.40 19.03 14.02
C THR A 406 7.84 19.26 14.45
N ASN A 407 8.45 20.38 14.03
CA ASN A 407 9.84 20.70 14.37
C ASN A 407 10.02 20.96 15.87
N ASP A 408 9.11 21.74 16.46
CA ASP A 408 9.16 22.06 17.88
C ASP A 408 8.90 20.80 18.73
N ALA A 409 7.95 19.95 18.29
CA ALA A 409 7.69 18.68 18.95
C ALA A 409 8.93 17.76 18.96
N GLN A 410 9.65 17.67 17.83
CA GLN A 410 10.90 16.91 17.76
C GLN A 410 11.99 17.45 18.69
N ASN A 411 12.16 18.76 18.73
CA ASN A 411 13.16 19.42 19.59
C ASN A 411 12.87 19.15 21.07
N GLU A 412 11.60 19.30 21.48
CA GLU A 412 11.16 19.05 22.86
C GLU A 412 11.33 17.58 23.26
N MET A 413 11.01 16.63 22.35
CA MET A 413 11.22 15.21 22.61
C MET A 413 12.70 14.83 22.67
N LEU A 414 13.56 15.42 21.85
CA LEU A 414 15.01 15.25 21.92
C LEU A 414 15.56 15.77 23.25
N ARG A 415 15.07 16.93 23.71
CA ARG A 415 15.44 17.50 25.02
C ARG A 415 15.03 16.56 26.17
N ALA A 416 13.77 16.08 26.16
CA ALA A 416 13.27 15.12 27.14
C ALA A 416 14.13 13.84 27.17
N GLY A 417 14.48 13.29 26.00
CA GLY A 417 15.32 12.10 25.87
C GLY A 417 16.76 12.29 26.32
N ALA A 418 17.33 13.47 26.15
CA ALA A 418 18.66 13.81 26.66
C ALA A 418 18.67 13.87 28.20
N LEU A 419 17.66 14.52 28.79
CA LEU A 419 17.52 14.61 30.24
C LEU A 419 17.39 13.23 30.92
N VAL A 420 16.58 12.34 30.35
CA VAL A 420 16.40 10.97 30.88
C VAL A 420 17.69 10.15 30.77
N ARG A 421 18.50 10.35 29.73
CA ARG A 421 19.77 9.63 29.56
C ARG A 421 20.89 10.15 30.47
N GLU A 422 20.91 11.42 30.74
CA GLU A 422 22.08 12.07 31.33
C GLU A 422 21.96 12.31 32.84
N GLN A 423 20.78 12.63 33.36
CA GLN A 423 20.70 13.13 34.75
C GLN A 423 19.39 12.85 35.50
N VAL A 424 18.26 12.57 34.83
CA VAL A 424 16.95 12.53 35.48
C VAL A 424 16.49 11.10 35.69
N VAL A 425 16.32 10.69 36.96
CA VAL A 425 15.67 9.42 37.28
C VAL A 425 14.15 9.64 37.33
N LEU A 426 13.44 9.05 36.39
CA LEU A 426 11.99 9.07 36.37
C LEU A 426 11.41 8.02 37.38
N SER A 427 10.24 8.30 37.92
CA SER A 427 9.47 7.24 38.59
C SER A 427 9.10 6.14 37.61
N ASP A 428 8.80 4.93 38.12
CA ASP A 428 8.38 3.81 37.29
C ASP A 428 7.14 4.13 36.41
N LEU A 429 6.26 4.99 36.92
CA LEU A 429 5.05 5.41 36.16
C LEU A 429 5.40 6.46 35.12
N ASP A 430 6.20 7.47 35.50
CA ASP A 430 6.64 8.52 34.58
C ASP A 430 7.49 7.97 33.44
N SER A 431 8.31 6.94 33.70
CA SER A 431 9.05 6.20 32.68
C SER A 431 8.13 5.53 31.66
N LEU A 432 7.01 4.93 32.09
CA LEU A 432 6.02 4.34 31.20
C LEU A 432 5.30 5.39 30.35
N TYR A 433 4.94 6.55 30.95
CA TYR A 433 4.36 7.67 30.19
C TYR A 433 5.36 8.22 29.16
N PHE A 434 6.61 8.43 29.58
CA PHE A 434 7.68 8.88 28.67
C PHE A 434 7.86 7.89 27.51
N ASP A 435 7.95 6.59 27.80
CA ASP A 435 8.06 5.51 26.81
C ASP A 435 6.86 5.50 25.84
N GLY A 436 5.65 5.63 26.37
CA GLY A 436 4.42 5.65 25.57
C GLY A 436 4.36 6.86 24.62
N ILE A 437 4.67 8.06 25.13
CA ILE A 437 4.70 9.29 24.34
C ILE A 437 5.79 9.20 23.26
N GLN A 438 6.99 8.80 23.64
CA GLN A 438 8.10 8.66 22.66
C GLN A 438 7.74 7.67 21.56
N ALA A 439 7.16 6.53 21.92
CA ALA A 439 6.76 5.50 20.97
C ALA A 439 5.66 5.99 20.01
N LEU A 440 4.67 6.78 20.49
CA LEU A 440 3.67 7.40 19.63
C LEU A 440 4.30 8.38 18.63
N LEU A 441 5.21 9.23 19.10
CA LEU A 441 5.88 10.23 18.26
C LEU A 441 6.81 9.59 17.21
N THR A 442 7.39 8.43 17.52
CA THR A 442 8.24 7.68 16.59
C THR A 442 7.46 6.64 15.77
N HIS A 443 6.13 6.59 15.88
CA HIS A 443 5.25 5.64 15.21
C HIS A 443 5.52 4.16 15.57
N ASP A 444 6.11 3.90 16.74
CA ASP A 444 6.27 2.54 17.30
C ASP A 444 5.02 2.18 18.11
N PHE A 445 3.91 1.94 17.41
CA PHE A 445 2.61 1.68 18.04
C PHE A 445 2.58 0.43 18.93
N PRO A 446 3.24 -0.71 18.59
CA PRO A 446 3.30 -1.85 19.51
C PRO A 446 3.94 -1.52 20.87
N ARG A 447 5.01 -0.73 20.86
CA ARG A 447 5.69 -0.26 22.08
C ARG A 447 4.78 0.70 22.86
N ALA A 448 4.12 1.65 22.18
CA ALA A 448 3.17 2.56 22.81
C ALA A 448 2.02 1.80 23.49
N ILE A 449 1.39 0.85 22.79
CA ILE A 449 0.32 0.00 23.34
C ILE A 449 0.81 -0.76 24.58
N SER A 450 2.00 -1.40 24.51
CA SER A 450 2.57 -2.12 25.65
C SER A 450 2.81 -1.22 26.87
N ALA A 451 3.32 0.01 26.65
CA ALA A 451 3.54 0.98 27.73
C ALA A 451 2.22 1.39 28.38
N TYR A 452 1.22 1.77 27.57
CA TYR A 452 -0.08 2.20 28.09
C TYR A 452 -0.90 1.05 28.72
N GLN A 453 -0.77 -0.20 28.24
CA GLN A 453 -1.34 -1.36 28.92
C GLN A 453 -0.77 -1.55 30.34
N LYS A 454 0.54 -1.38 30.52
CA LYS A 454 1.15 -1.41 31.85
C LYS A 454 0.66 -0.27 32.74
N ILE A 455 0.40 0.91 32.18
CA ILE A 455 -0.19 2.04 32.90
C ILE A 455 -1.61 1.71 33.35
N THR A 456 -2.47 1.16 32.46
CA THR A 456 -3.84 0.78 32.82
C THR A 456 -3.89 -0.32 33.89
N GLN A 457 -2.91 -1.25 33.88
CA GLN A 457 -2.78 -2.25 34.94
C GLN A 457 -2.44 -1.63 36.30
N ARG A 458 -1.60 -0.58 36.34
CA ARG A 458 -1.21 0.13 37.55
C ARG A 458 -2.28 1.14 38.03
N GLN A 459 -3.00 1.73 37.10
CA GLN A 459 -4.02 2.74 37.33
C GLN A 459 -5.38 2.37 36.68
N PRO A 460 -6.03 1.27 37.05
CA PRO A 460 -7.22 0.75 36.38
C PRO A 460 -8.45 1.68 36.47
N ASN A 461 -8.45 2.61 37.44
CA ASN A 461 -9.54 3.55 37.63
C ASN A 461 -9.26 4.95 37.02
N ALA A 462 -8.10 5.18 36.43
CA ALA A 462 -7.75 6.46 35.81
C ALA A 462 -8.29 6.54 34.38
N PRO A 463 -9.27 7.41 34.06
CA PRO A 463 -9.83 7.54 32.71
C PRO A 463 -8.75 7.87 31.68
N GLN A 464 -7.78 8.72 32.06
CA GLN A 464 -6.66 9.13 31.22
C GLN A 464 -5.83 7.94 30.71
N ALA A 465 -5.54 6.97 31.58
CA ALA A 465 -4.75 5.79 31.21
C ALA A 465 -5.43 4.97 30.08
N TRP A 466 -6.75 4.80 30.18
CA TRP A 466 -7.55 4.11 29.17
C TRP A 466 -7.70 4.93 27.90
N PHE A 467 -7.79 6.26 28.01
CA PHE A 467 -7.83 7.15 26.87
C PHE A 467 -6.50 7.11 26.10
N ASP A 468 -5.35 7.22 26.79
CA ASP A 468 -4.03 7.15 26.14
C ASP A 468 -3.81 5.78 25.47
N LEU A 469 -4.30 4.67 26.08
CA LEU A 469 -4.30 3.35 25.44
C LEU A 469 -5.20 3.32 24.19
N GLY A 470 -6.38 3.94 24.26
CA GLY A 470 -7.28 4.08 23.12
C GLY A 470 -6.64 4.85 21.97
N ARG A 471 -5.93 5.96 22.26
CA ARG A 471 -5.15 6.72 21.26
C ARG A 471 -4.08 5.84 20.59
N ALA A 472 -3.36 5.03 21.37
CA ALA A 472 -2.34 4.14 20.83
C ALA A 472 -2.95 3.09 19.89
N TYR A 473 -4.09 2.50 20.23
CA TYR A 473 -4.83 1.61 19.34
C TYR A 473 -5.38 2.34 18.11
N GLU A 474 -5.92 3.54 18.26
CA GLU A 474 -6.42 4.34 17.13
C GLU A 474 -5.31 4.70 16.13
N LYS A 475 -4.12 5.10 16.62
CA LYS A 475 -2.95 5.38 15.77
C LYS A 475 -2.40 4.09 15.11
N ALA A 476 -2.62 2.92 15.72
CA ALA A 476 -2.30 1.61 15.14
C ALA A 476 -3.39 1.07 14.20
N ASP A 477 -4.46 1.85 13.93
CA ASP A 477 -5.65 1.46 13.13
C ASP A 477 -6.46 0.28 13.70
N ASP A 478 -6.27 -0.04 14.99
CA ASP A 478 -7.05 -1.05 15.73
C ASP A 478 -8.31 -0.40 16.31
N THR A 479 -9.29 -0.18 15.42
CA THR A 479 -10.53 0.54 15.75
C THR A 479 -11.33 -0.10 16.88
N ASP A 480 -11.41 -1.44 16.92
CA ASP A 480 -12.22 -2.15 17.92
C ASP A 480 -11.65 -2.01 19.34
N ASN A 481 -10.33 -2.16 19.49
CA ASN A 481 -9.68 -2.00 20.77
C ASN A 481 -9.60 -0.53 21.21
N ALA A 482 -9.52 0.41 20.24
CA ALA A 482 -9.62 1.83 20.51
C ALA A 482 -11.00 2.19 21.11
N ILE A 483 -12.10 1.78 20.45
CA ILE A 483 -13.47 2.03 20.98
C ILE A 483 -13.65 1.41 22.35
N LYS A 484 -13.20 0.16 22.58
CA LYS A 484 -13.28 -0.49 23.91
C LYS A 484 -12.54 0.31 24.98
N SER A 485 -11.32 0.76 24.69
CA SER A 485 -10.51 1.52 25.64
C SER A 485 -11.13 2.87 25.96
N TYR A 486 -11.62 3.59 24.95
CA TYR A 486 -12.34 4.86 25.16
C TYR A 486 -13.66 4.66 25.93
N THR A 487 -14.40 3.56 25.69
CA THR A 487 -15.60 3.23 26.45
C THR A 487 -15.28 2.98 27.93
N ILE A 488 -14.20 2.26 28.24
CA ILE A 488 -13.75 2.10 29.62
C ILE A 488 -13.41 3.46 30.24
N ALA A 489 -12.79 4.38 29.48
CA ALA A 489 -12.50 5.72 29.97
C ALA A 489 -13.79 6.48 30.32
N THR A 490 -14.85 6.40 29.49
CA THR A 490 -16.16 7.03 29.78
C THR A 490 -16.91 6.34 30.93
N ASP A 491 -16.77 5.03 31.09
CA ASP A 491 -17.32 4.28 32.23
C ASP A 491 -16.66 4.70 33.55
N ARG A 492 -15.36 5.04 33.55
CA ARG A 492 -14.64 5.56 34.72
C ARG A 492 -14.96 7.00 35.04
N ASN A 493 -15.26 7.79 34.02
CA ASN A 493 -15.68 9.18 34.13
C ASN A 493 -16.69 9.54 33.02
N SER A 494 -17.97 9.60 33.35
CA SER A 494 -19.05 9.94 32.42
C SER A 494 -18.97 11.38 31.87
N HIS A 495 -18.14 12.24 32.46
CA HIS A 495 -17.89 13.61 31.99
C HIS A 495 -16.56 13.70 31.19
N TYR A 496 -16.07 12.59 30.65
CA TYR A 496 -14.82 12.57 29.89
C TYR A 496 -15.06 12.84 28.41
N ALA A 497 -15.32 14.10 28.07
CA ALA A 497 -15.77 14.56 26.75
C ALA A 497 -14.91 14.11 25.58
N ILE A 498 -13.57 14.14 25.75
CA ILE A 498 -12.63 13.75 24.68
C ILE A 498 -12.80 12.29 24.26
N ALA A 499 -13.11 11.38 25.18
CA ALA A 499 -13.33 9.98 24.84
C ALA A 499 -14.61 9.80 24.01
N TYR A 500 -15.71 10.50 24.36
CA TYR A 500 -16.92 10.51 23.51
C TYR A 500 -16.64 11.07 22.13
N LEU A 501 -15.86 12.15 22.02
CA LEU A 501 -15.48 12.73 20.75
C LEU A 501 -14.74 11.70 19.87
N HIS A 502 -13.73 11.01 20.40
CA HIS A 502 -12.97 9.98 19.66
C HIS A 502 -13.83 8.77 19.30
N ILE A 503 -14.71 8.29 20.20
CA ILE A 503 -15.69 7.24 19.86
C ILE A 503 -16.58 7.68 18.69
N GLY A 504 -17.07 8.92 18.72
CA GLY A 504 -17.88 9.50 17.65
C GLY A 504 -17.12 9.56 16.31
N MET A 505 -15.85 9.96 16.34
CA MET A 505 -14.98 9.96 15.15
C MET A 505 -14.80 8.55 14.58
N LEU A 506 -14.61 7.53 15.43
CA LEU A 506 -14.46 6.16 14.99
C LEU A 506 -15.77 5.61 14.40
N TYR A 507 -16.93 5.88 15.03
CA TYR A 507 -18.23 5.52 14.46
C TYR A 507 -18.52 6.23 13.13
N ALA A 508 -18.11 7.50 12.99
CA ALA A 508 -18.22 8.23 11.73
C ALA A 508 -17.36 7.56 10.62
N ARG A 509 -16.16 7.11 10.96
CA ARG A 509 -15.26 6.35 10.06
C ARG A 509 -15.88 5.01 9.65
N LEU A 510 -16.57 4.33 10.56
CA LEU A 510 -17.33 3.08 10.32
C LEU A 510 -18.70 3.33 9.65
N GLN A 511 -19.03 4.55 9.26
CA GLN A 511 -20.31 4.96 8.66
C GLN A 511 -21.54 4.73 9.57
N GLN A 512 -21.34 4.56 10.86
CA GLN A 512 -22.40 4.42 11.86
C GLN A 512 -22.89 5.81 12.32
N THR A 513 -23.51 6.54 11.41
CA THR A 513 -23.93 7.94 11.61
C THR A 513 -24.77 8.20 12.87
N PRO A 514 -25.77 7.36 13.23
CA PRO A 514 -26.55 7.58 14.47
C PRO A 514 -25.66 7.52 15.72
N ASN A 515 -24.79 6.52 15.82
CA ASN A 515 -23.89 6.34 16.96
C ASN A 515 -22.88 7.49 17.05
N ALA A 516 -22.32 7.92 15.89
CA ALA A 516 -21.43 9.07 15.84
C ALA A 516 -22.09 10.35 16.39
N ASN A 517 -23.32 10.64 15.93
CA ASN A 517 -24.05 11.83 16.40
C ASN A 517 -24.34 11.77 17.91
N THR A 518 -24.77 10.64 18.44
CA THR A 518 -25.00 10.46 19.90
C THR A 518 -23.73 10.79 20.70
N CYS A 519 -22.57 10.29 20.27
CA CYS A 519 -21.31 10.58 20.94
C CYS A 519 -20.88 12.05 20.80
N PHE A 520 -21.11 12.68 19.63
CA PHE A 520 -20.85 14.11 19.44
C PHE A 520 -21.78 14.98 20.30
N ASP A 521 -23.06 14.61 20.44
CA ASP A 521 -24.01 15.32 21.33
C ASP A 521 -23.56 15.24 22.80
N GLN A 522 -23.10 14.07 23.25
CA GLN A 522 -22.56 13.88 24.60
C GLN A 522 -21.30 14.72 24.82
N ALA A 523 -20.35 14.68 23.89
CA ALA A 523 -19.13 15.48 23.98
C ALA A 523 -19.43 16.97 24.03
N GLU A 524 -20.34 17.47 23.15
CA GLU A 524 -20.73 18.87 23.08
C GLU A 524 -21.41 19.35 24.35
N ALA A 525 -22.33 18.56 24.92
CA ALA A 525 -23.00 18.90 26.18
C ALA A 525 -21.97 19.09 27.31
N ILE A 526 -21.04 18.16 27.45
CA ILE A 526 -20.00 18.23 28.49
C ILE A 526 -19.09 19.45 28.26
N TYR A 527 -18.64 19.70 27.03
CA TYR A 527 -17.82 20.87 26.73
C TYR A 527 -18.55 22.21 26.96
N ASN A 528 -19.88 22.24 26.77
CA ASN A 528 -20.71 23.40 27.10
C ASN A 528 -20.73 23.64 28.62
N ASP A 529 -20.93 22.60 29.43
CA ASP A 529 -20.99 22.67 30.88
C ASP A 529 -19.67 23.20 31.48
N PHE A 530 -18.54 22.82 30.88
CA PHE A 530 -17.20 23.28 31.29
C PHE A 530 -16.74 24.57 30.61
N GLY A 531 -17.51 25.16 29.69
CA GLY A 531 -17.14 26.36 28.94
C GLY A 531 -15.95 26.17 28.01
N ASN A 532 -15.65 24.92 27.61
CA ASN A 532 -14.51 24.60 26.76
C ASN A 532 -14.81 24.89 25.29
N THR A 533 -14.45 26.09 24.84
CA THR A 533 -14.64 26.53 23.46
C THR A 533 -13.81 25.74 22.45
N GLU A 534 -12.59 25.34 22.81
CA GLU A 534 -11.70 24.57 21.91
C GLU A 534 -12.28 23.17 21.61
N GLY A 535 -12.76 22.47 22.65
CA GLY A 535 -13.41 21.16 22.50
C GLY A 535 -14.71 21.24 21.68
N ARG A 536 -15.52 22.30 21.91
CA ARG A 536 -16.74 22.55 21.11
C ARG A 536 -16.43 22.79 19.65
N THR A 537 -15.41 23.58 19.37
CA THR A 537 -14.96 23.84 17.98
C THR A 537 -14.57 22.53 17.29
N GLU A 538 -13.90 21.63 18.01
CA GLU A 538 -13.53 20.32 17.46
C GLU A 538 -14.77 19.45 17.19
N VAL A 539 -15.77 19.44 18.07
CA VAL A 539 -17.03 18.72 17.80
C VAL A 539 -17.70 19.25 16.53
N LEU A 540 -17.79 20.57 16.36
CA LEU A 540 -18.32 21.19 15.13
C LEU A 540 -17.51 20.75 13.91
N TYR A 541 -16.19 20.77 14.00
CA TYR A 541 -15.33 20.33 12.92
C TYR A 541 -15.60 18.87 12.51
N GLN A 542 -15.72 17.96 13.48
CA GLN A 542 -16.00 16.55 13.23
C GLN A 542 -17.42 16.30 12.67
N ARG A 543 -18.44 17.05 13.14
CA ARG A 543 -19.78 17.03 12.54
C ARG A 543 -19.76 17.51 11.09
N GLY A 544 -19.00 18.57 10.80
CA GLY A 544 -18.80 19.07 9.44
C GLY A 544 -18.18 18.01 8.52
N LEU A 545 -17.20 17.24 9.01
CA LEU A 545 -16.60 16.11 8.28
C LEU A 545 -17.61 15.00 8.00
N LEU A 546 -18.43 14.64 9.00
CA LEU A 546 -19.50 13.66 8.85
C LEU A 546 -20.52 14.09 7.79
N LEU A 547 -21.02 15.33 7.88
CA LEU A 547 -21.99 15.89 6.91
C LEU A 547 -21.42 15.95 5.49
N ARG A 548 -20.15 16.34 5.36
CA ARG A 548 -19.45 16.32 4.07
C ARG A 548 -19.35 14.90 3.51
N GLY A 549 -19.02 13.91 4.36
CA GLY A 549 -18.96 12.49 3.99
C GLY A 549 -20.32 11.96 3.49
N LEU A 550 -21.43 12.47 4.02
CA LEU A 550 -22.79 12.17 3.60
C LEU A 550 -23.25 12.97 2.35
N GLY A 551 -22.39 13.81 1.76
CA GLY A 551 -22.72 14.64 0.62
C GLY A 551 -23.58 15.87 0.94
N LYS A 552 -23.87 16.17 2.21
CA LYS A 552 -24.66 17.30 2.69
C LYS A 552 -23.82 18.57 2.76
N LEU A 553 -23.34 19.03 1.59
CA LEU A 553 -22.33 20.09 1.48
C LEU A 553 -22.78 21.43 2.10
N ALA A 554 -24.04 21.82 1.91
CA ALA A 554 -24.56 23.09 2.46
C ALA A 554 -24.61 23.08 3.99
N GLU A 555 -25.04 21.95 4.61
CA GLU A 555 -25.03 21.78 6.05
C GLU A 555 -23.59 21.75 6.59
N ALA A 556 -22.69 21.01 5.91
CA ALA A 556 -21.27 20.94 6.27
C ALA A 556 -20.61 22.33 6.25
N ARG A 557 -20.90 23.15 5.24
CA ARG A 557 -20.39 24.53 5.14
C ARG A 557 -20.81 25.37 6.34
N ALA A 558 -22.11 25.37 6.68
CA ALA A 558 -22.62 26.14 7.80
C ALA A 558 -21.93 25.76 9.13
N VAL A 559 -21.69 24.48 9.35
CA VAL A 559 -21.00 23.98 10.55
C VAL A 559 -19.51 24.35 10.55
N PHE A 560 -18.81 24.28 9.41
CA PHE A 560 -17.41 24.72 9.32
C PHE A 560 -17.25 26.25 9.45
N GLU A 561 -18.20 27.06 8.97
CA GLU A 561 -18.22 28.51 9.19
C GLU A 561 -18.39 28.83 10.69
N GLN A 562 -19.21 28.07 11.41
CA GLN A 562 -19.34 28.20 12.87
C GLN A 562 -18.02 27.82 13.58
N ALA A 563 -17.39 26.70 13.17
CA ALA A 563 -16.10 26.28 13.72
C ALA A 563 -15.02 27.35 13.45
N LEU A 564 -14.96 27.90 12.25
CA LEU A 564 -14.04 29.00 11.90
C LEU A 564 -14.22 30.20 12.81
N LYS A 565 -15.46 30.67 12.97
CA LYS A 565 -15.77 31.81 13.83
C LYS A 565 -15.38 31.59 15.29
N GLN A 566 -15.61 30.37 15.83
CA GLN A 566 -15.19 30.03 17.20
C GLN A 566 -13.67 29.97 17.33
N ALA A 567 -12.98 29.38 16.35
CA ALA A 567 -11.52 29.32 16.29
C ALA A 567 -10.89 30.72 16.20
N GLU A 568 -11.51 31.68 15.48
CA GLU A 568 -11.10 33.07 15.42
C GLU A 568 -11.25 33.75 16.78
N THR A 569 -12.37 33.55 17.46
CA THR A 569 -12.63 34.12 18.77
C THR A 569 -11.68 33.62 19.84
N SER A 570 -11.34 32.30 19.80
CA SER A 570 -10.39 31.69 20.76
C SER A 570 -8.93 31.97 20.41
N GLY A 571 -8.64 32.51 19.20
CA GLY A 571 -7.28 32.71 18.71
C GLY A 571 -6.54 31.41 18.36
N ASN A 572 -7.27 30.26 18.20
CA ASN A 572 -6.69 28.96 17.90
C ASN A 572 -6.40 28.86 16.39
N GLN A 573 -5.15 29.15 16.01
CA GLN A 573 -4.73 29.16 14.60
C GLN A 573 -4.82 27.77 13.94
N PHE A 574 -4.55 26.69 14.68
CA PHE A 574 -4.65 25.33 14.16
C PHE A 574 -6.09 24.99 13.73
N GLN A 575 -7.07 25.28 14.59
CA GLN A 575 -8.49 25.06 14.25
C GLN A 575 -8.96 25.97 13.11
N ARG A 576 -8.45 27.24 13.05
CA ARG A 576 -8.72 28.15 11.92
C ARG A 576 -8.27 27.56 10.59
N VAL A 577 -7.02 27.10 10.52
CA VAL A 577 -6.44 26.51 9.30
C VAL A 577 -7.27 25.29 8.88
N ASN A 578 -7.58 24.40 9.83
CA ASN A 578 -8.37 23.21 9.53
C ASN A 578 -9.77 23.53 9.02
N ALA A 579 -10.46 24.50 9.61
CA ALA A 579 -11.79 24.94 9.15
C ALA A 579 -11.73 25.53 7.73
N LEU A 580 -10.73 26.38 7.44
CA LEU A 580 -10.53 26.97 6.10
C LEU A 580 -10.25 25.89 5.04
N LEU A 581 -9.45 24.89 5.34
CA LEU A 581 -9.16 23.76 4.43
C LEU A 581 -10.43 22.94 4.12
N GLN A 582 -11.31 22.74 5.11
CA GLN A 582 -12.59 22.07 4.86
C GLN A 582 -13.56 22.95 4.08
N LEU A 583 -13.62 24.25 4.37
CA LEU A 583 -14.42 25.22 3.59
C LEU A 583 -13.95 25.26 2.13
N SER A 584 -12.65 25.20 1.87
CA SER A 584 -12.11 25.07 0.50
C SER A 584 -12.65 23.81 -0.18
N THR A 585 -12.56 22.67 0.51
CA THR A 585 -13.03 21.38 -0.02
C THR A 585 -14.54 21.39 -0.30
N VAL A 586 -15.34 21.97 0.61
CA VAL A 586 -16.80 22.07 0.45
C VAL A 586 -17.14 23.03 -0.69
N ALA A 587 -16.53 24.21 -0.76
CA ALA A 587 -16.73 25.19 -1.82
C ALA A 587 -16.40 24.59 -3.20
N PHE A 588 -15.32 23.77 -3.28
CA PHE A 588 -14.99 23.03 -4.48
C PHE A 588 -16.12 22.05 -4.87
N GLY A 589 -16.63 21.27 -3.91
CA GLY A 589 -17.76 20.34 -4.12
C GLY A 589 -19.07 21.04 -4.52
N GLU A 590 -19.27 22.29 -4.08
CA GLU A 590 -20.39 23.16 -4.49
C GLU A 590 -20.17 23.88 -5.84
N ASN A 591 -19.06 23.58 -6.54
CA ASN A 591 -18.62 24.25 -7.77
C ASN A 591 -18.34 25.77 -7.63
N LYS A 592 -18.03 26.23 -6.40
CA LYS A 592 -17.63 27.61 -6.08
C LYS A 592 -16.12 27.75 -6.11
N ARG A 593 -15.55 27.70 -7.30
CA ARG A 593 -14.10 27.53 -7.52
C ARG A 593 -13.26 28.67 -6.94
N GLU A 594 -13.68 29.91 -7.13
CA GLU A 594 -12.96 31.08 -6.63
C GLU A 594 -12.94 31.12 -5.10
N GLN A 595 -14.05 30.74 -4.44
CA GLN A 595 -14.09 30.62 -2.98
C GLN A 595 -13.19 29.47 -2.48
N ALA A 596 -13.14 28.35 -3.21
CA ALA A 596 -12.27 27.24 -2.85
C ALA A 596 -10.79 27.64 -2.90
N VAL A 597 -10.37 28.36 -3.95
CA VAL A 597 -9.00 28.91 -4.07
C VAL A 597 -8.71 29.88 -2.92
N GLU A 598 -9.61 30.80 -2.63
CA GLU A 598 -9.41 31.79 -1.59
C GLU A 598 -9.28 31.18 -0.20
N TYR A 599 -10.14 30.22 0.18
CA TYR A 599 -10.02 29.50 1.44
C TYR A 599 -8.71 28.70 1.55
N ALA A 600 -8.30 28.00 0.47
CA ALA A 600 -7.04 27.24 0.47
C ALA A 600 -5.82 28.16 0.59
N ARG A 601 -5.85 29.35 -0.07
CA ARG A 601 -4.78 30.35 0.01
C ARG A 601 -4.66 30.91 1.44
N GLN A 602 -5.78 31.32 2.04
CA GLN A 602 -5.82 31.82 3.41
C GLN A 602 -5.31 30.77 4.41
N ALA A 603 -5.73 29.51 4.24
CA ALA A 603 -5.26 28.40 5.07
C ALA A 603 -3.73 28.22 4.96
N GLY A 604 -3.20 28.24 3.72
CA GLY A 604 -1.77 28.07 3.46
C GLY A 604 -0.93 29.20 4.05
N GLU A 605 -1.35 30.46 3.85
CA GLU A 605 -0.67 31.64 4.42
C GLU A 605 -0.67 31.62 5.95
N LEU A 606 -1.82 31.28 6.55
CA LEU A 606 -1.95 31.20 8.00
C LEU A 606 -1.11 30.04 8.58
N ALA A 607 -1.12 28.86 7.95
CA ALA A 607 -0.34 27.71 8.36
C ALA A 607 1.17 28.01 8.27
N GLN A 608 1.62 28.60 7.16
CA GLN A 608 3.02 28.98 6.95
C GLN A 608 3.49 30.02 7.97
N ALA A 609 2.67 31.05 8.22
CA ALA A 609 3.00 32.09 9.20
C ALA A 609 3.15 31.58 10.63
N ASN A 610 2.54 30.41 10.93
CA ASN A 610 2.57 29.79 12.26
C ASN A 610 3.47 28.54 12.31
N GLY A 611 4.23 28.18 11.27
CA GLY A 611 5.12 27.03 11.25
C GLY A 611 4.42 25.67 11.25
N MET A 612 3.17 25.61 10.76
CA MET A 612 2.38 24.36 10.66
C MET A 612 2.67 23.66 9.34
N ASP A 613 3.79 22.92 9.29
CA ASP A 613 4.40 22.43 8.06
C ASP A 613 3.53 21.42 7.29
N SER A 614 2.87 20.49 7.99
CA SER A 614 1.99 19.52 7.38
C SER A 614 0.71 20.17 6.80
N LEU A 615 0.14 21.13 7.53
CA LEU A 615 -1.03 21.87 7.07
C LEU A 615 -0.68 22.82 5.91
N THR A 616 0.53 23.38 5.90
CA THR A 616 1.03 24.18 4.76
C THR A 616 1.16 23.30 3.51
N ALA A 617 1.78 22.12 3.64
CA ALA A 617 1.88 21.17 2.54
C ALA A 617 0.49 20.74 2.04
N ARG A 618 -0.45 20.48 2.96
CA ARG A 618 -1.83 20.15 2.63
C ARG A 618 -2.54 21.27 1.87
N ALA A 619 -2.41 22.52 2.34
CA ALA A 619 -3.04 23.67 1.69
C ALA A 619 -2.53 23.87 0.26
N LEU A 620 -1.22 23.72 0.04
CA LEU A 620 -0.63 23.77 -1.31
C LEU A 620 -1.14 22.65 -2.22
N VAL A 621 -1.26 21.43 -1.71
CA VAL A 621 -1.82 20.29 -2.46
C VAL A 621 -3.30 20.54 -2.79
N ASP A 622 -4.09 21.04 -1.83
CA ASP A 622 -5.52 21.35 -2.04
C ASP A 622 -5.67 22.50 -3.07
N LEU A 623 -4.83 23.53 -2.99
CA LEU A 623 -4.80 24.64 -3.94
C LEU A 623 -4.41 24.18 -5.36
N GLY A 624 -3.37 23.37 -5.47
CA GLY A 624 -2.94 22.78 -6.74
C GLY A 624 -4.02 21.89 -7.35
N ASN A 625 -4.76 21.16 -6.52
CA ASN A 625 -5.88 20.33 -6.95
C ASN A 625 -7.04 21.17 -7.50
N VAL A 626 -7.40 22.31 -6.86
CA VAL A 626 -8.42 23.21 -7.38
C VAL A 626 -8.02 23.77 -8.75
N TYR A 627 -6.76 24.20 -8.92
CA TYR A 627 -6.26 24.67 -10.23
C TYR A 627 -6.25 23.57 -11.29
N TYR A 628 -5.91 22.33 -10.93
CA TYR A 628 -5.99 21.18 -11.83
C TYR A 628 -7.41 21.00 -12.40
N TYR A 629 -8.45 21.02 -11.55
CA TYR A 629 -9.85 20.89 -11.98
C TYR A 629 -10.41 22.14 -12.67
N THR A 630 -9.76 23.30 -12.55
CA THR A 630 -10.10 24.50 -13.31
C THR A 630 -9.36 24.58 -14.65
N SER A 631 -8.61 23.54 -15.01
CA SER A 631 -7.79 23.45 -16.23
C SER A 631 -6.63 24.46 -16.28
N ASP A 632 -6.28 25.08 -15.15
CA ASP A 632 -5.04 25.85 -15.01
C ASP A 632 -3.89 24.90 -14.60
N TYR A 633 -3.43 24.13 -15.56
CA TYR A 633 -2.42 23.10 -15.30
C TYR A 633 -1.06 23.68 -14.89
N VAL A 634 -0.74 24.92 -15.24
CA VAL A 634 0.51 25.59 -14.88
C VAL A 634 0.53 25.91 -13.38
N LEU A 635 -0.51 26.54 -12.88
CA LEU A 635 -0.66 26.82 -11.46
C LEU A 635 -0.87 25.53 -10.66
N GLY A 636 -1.64 24.58 -11.20
CA GLY A 636 -1.83 23.26 -10.60
C GLY A 636 -0.50 22.54 -10.36
N GLU A 637 0.36 22.45 -11.39
CA GLU A 637 1.69 21.85 -11.29
C GLU A 637 2.58 22.56 -10.28
N LYS A 638 2.62 23.89 -10.33
CA LYS A 638 3.40 24.71 -9.41
C LYS A 638 3.07 24.40 -7.94
N TYR A 639 1.80 24.47 -7.58
CA TYR A 639 1.38 24.29 -6.18
C TYR A 639 1.51 22.83 -5.72
N LEU A 640 1.21 21.85 -6.59
CA LEU A 640 1.40 20.43 -6.29
C LEU A 640 2.89 20.10 -6.07
N THR A 641 3.79 20.66 -6.87
CA THR A 641 5.23 20.46 -6.71
C THR A 641 5.74 21.09 -5.42
N GLN A 642 5.32 22.32 -5.11
CA GLN A 642 5.68 22.95 -3.84
C GLN A 642 5.16 22.17 -2.62
N GLY A 643 3.91 21.68 -2.70
CA GLY A 643 3.32 20.82 -1.67
C GLY A 643 4.08 19.50 -1.50
N LEU A 644 4.54 18.90 -2.61
CA LEU A 644 5.36 17.69 -2.61
C LEU A 644 6.71 17.93 -1.94
N GLU A 645 7.41 19.00 -2.32
CA GLU A 645 8.72 19.36 -1.75
C GLU A 645 8.64 19.59 -0.23
N LEU A 646 7.59 20.29 0.23
CA LEU A 646 7.38 20.48 1.67
C LEU A 646 7.08 19.15 2.36
N ALA A 647 6.17 18.35 1.81
CA ALA A 647 5.81 17.07 2.39
C ALA A 647 7.02 16.12 2.51
N GLN A 648 7.93 16.15 1.54
CA GLN A 648 9.18 15.38 1.58
C GLN A 648 10.17 15.94 2.63
N ARG A 649 10.35 17.27 2.66
CA ARG A 649 11.25 17.93 3.61
C ARG A 649 10.86 17.63 5.05
N TYR A 650 9.58 17.70 5.38
CA TYR A 650 9.07 17.50 6.74
C TYR A 650 8.59 16.08 7.02
N LYS A 651 8.83 15.15 6.09
CA LYS A 651 8.50 13.72 6.22
C LYS A 651 7.01 13.49 6.55
N VAL A 652 6.13 14.14 5.78
CA VAL A 652 4.67 13.97 5.88
C VAL A 652 4.16 13.04 4.77
N PRO A 653 4.30 11.70 4.91
CA PRO A 653 4.14 10.77 3.80
C PRO A 653 2.73 10.76 3.21
N ARG A 654 1.71 11.07 4.01
CA ARG A 654 0.33 11.17 3.52
C ARG A 654 0.13 12.33 2.55
N GLN A 655 0.74 13.50 2.82
CA GLN A 655 0.66 14.65 1.92
C GLN A 655 1.55 14.44 0.69
N GLU A 656 2.69 13.79 0.85
CA GLU A 656 3.53 13.36 -0.27
C GLU A 656 2.75 12.47 -1.24
N ALA A 657 2.09 11.41 -0.74
CA ALA A 657 1.30 10.51 -1.57
C ALA A 657 0.12 11.23 -2.25
N ARG A 658 -0.55 12.19 -1.56
CA ARG A 658 -1.61 13.02 -2.16
C ARG A 658 -1.09 13.93 -3.27
N ALA A 659 0.06 14.56 -3.09
CA ALA A 659 0.67 15.38 -4.12
C ALA A 659 1.05 14.54 -5.35
N LEU A 660 1.67 13.38 -5.12
CA LEU A 660 2.08 12.45 -6.18
C LEU A 660 0.88 11.93 -7.00
N ILE A 661 -0.22 11.53 -6.36
CA ILE A 661 -1.41 11.04 -7.08
C ILE A 661 -2.03 12.16 -7.94
N ASN A 662 -2.08 13.40 -7.42
CA ASN A 662 -2.62 14.54 -8.15
C ASN A 662 -1.70 14.98 -9.32
N LEU A 663 -0.36 14.93 -9.13
CA LEU A 663 0.61 15.14 -10.22
C LEU A 663 0.46 14.06 -11.29
N GLY A 664 0.25 12.79 -10.90
CA GLY A 664 -0.07 11.72 -11.83
C GLY A 664 -1.30 12.01 -12.67
N GLY A 665 -2.39 12.48 -12.04
CA GLY A 665 -3.59 12.92 -12.74
C GLY A 665 -3.33 14.07 -13.72
N LEU A 666 -2.54 15.05 -13.32
CA LEU A 666 -2.14 16.18 -14.17
C LEU A 666 -1.33 15.72 -15.38
N ARG A 667 -0.39 14.77 -15.20
CA ARG A 667 0.39 14.19 -16.31
C ARG A 667 -0.51 13.45 -17.32
N LEU A 668 -1.54 12.74 -16.86
CA LEU A 668 -2.53 12.13 -17.76
C LEU A 668 -3.25 13.19 -18.62
N GLN A 669 -3.63 14.31 -18.03
CA GLN A 669 -4.28 15.40 -18.78
C GLN A 669 -3.34 16.06 -19.79
N GLN A 670 -2.05 16.10 -19.49
CA GLN A 670 -1.01 16.63 -20.39
C GLN A 670 -0.57 15.63 -21.48
N GLY A 671 -1.17 14.41 -21.54
CA GLY A 671 -0.77 13.40 -22.52
C GLY A 671 0.57 12.71 -22.20
N ARG A 672 0.98 12.68 -20.94
CA ARG A 672 2.26 12.10 -20.45
C ARG A 672 2.02 10.87 -19.57
N PRO A 673 1.52 9.74 -20.14
CA PRO A 673 1.07 8.59 -19.37
C PRO A 673 2.19 7.88 -18.60
N ASP A 674 3.42 7.84 -19.11
CA ASP A 674 4.54 7.17 -18.45
C ASP A 674 4.93 7.89 -17.15
N GLU A 675 5.04 9.22 -17.19
CA GLU A 675 5.29 10.01 -15.98
C GLU A 675 4.14 9.91 -14.96
N ALA A 676 2.90 9.83 -15.46
CA ALA A 676 1.75 9.61 -14.59
C ALA A 676 1.86 8.29 -13.83
N VAL A 677 2.23 7.20 -14.52
CA VAL A 677 2.45 5.89 -13.91
C VAL A 677 3.54 5.94 -12.84
N ASP A 678 4.65 6.67 -13.10
CA ASP A 678 5.73 6.80 -12.12
C ASP A 678 5.30 7.53 -10.85
N TYR A 679 4.56 8.64 -10.98
CA TYR A 679 4.02 9.35 -9.83
C TYR A 679 3.01 8.49 -9.05
N VAL A 680 2.09 7.85 -9.77
CA VAL A 680 1.04 7.03 -9.17
C VAL A 680 1.62 5.81 -8.44
N LYS A 681 2.62 5.12 -9.00
CA LYS A 681 3.29 4.00 -8.35
C LYS A 681 3.94 4.39 -7.02
N LYS A 682 4.58 5.58 -6.97
CA LYS A 682 5.15 6.10 -5.72
C LYS A 682 4.07 6.35 -4.66
N ALA A 683 2.93 6.92 -5.05
CA ALA A 683 1.81 7.11 -4.14
C ALA A 683 1.19 5.79 -3.67
N LEU A 684 1.03 4.83 -4.60
CA LEU A 684 0.47 3.50 -4.30
C LEU A 684 1.28 2.74 -3.26
N ALA A 685 2.61 2.83 -3.29
CA ALA A 685 3.46 2.18 -2.28
C ALA A 685 3.07 2.60 -0.85
N PHE A 686 2.81 3.90 -0.63
CA PHE A 686 2.33 4.40 0.66
C PHE A 686 0.91 3.95 0.97
N TYR A 687 -0.01 4.06 0.00
CA TYR A 687 -1.42 3.74 0.22
C TYR A 687 -1.65 2.24 0.50
N GLN A 688 -0.92 1.35 -0.18
CA GLN A 688 -0.99 -0.09 0.05
C GLN A 688 -0.41 -0.47 1.41
N GLN A 689 0.74 0.09 1.79
CA GLN A 689 1.35 -0.16 3.09
C GLN A 689 0.45 0.27 4.26
N GLY A 690 -0.24 1.40 4.11
CA GLY A 690 -1.17 1.94 5.12
C GLY A 690 -2.59 1.40 5.01
N ASN A 691 -2.87 0.41 4.13
CA ASN A 691 -4.21 -0.13 3.87
C ASN A 691 -5.27 0.94 3.51
N TYR A 692 -4.83 2.02 2.83
CA TYR A 692 -5.71 3.09 2.33
C TYR A 692 -6.47 2.62 1.07
N ARG A 693 -7.49 1.79 1.27
CA ARG A 693 -8.18 1.05 0.20
C ARG A 693 -8.77 1.95 -0.90
N LYS A 694 -9.36 3.10 -0.53
CA LYS A 694 -9.97 4.03 -1.50
C LYS A 694 -8.93 4.70 -2.38
N GLU A 695 -7.85 5.18 -1.79
CA GLU A 695 -6.75 5.83 -2.50
C GLU A 695 -5.97 4.82 -3.35
N THR A 696 -5.81 3.60 -2.88
CA THR A 696 -5.23 2.49 -3.65
C THR A 696 -6.04 2.21 -4.91
N LEU A 697 -7.36 2.13 -4.77
CA LEU A 697 -8.28 1.94 -5.89
C LEU A 697 -8.16 3.08 -6.93
N LEU A 698 -8.12 4.33 -6.46
CA LEU A 698 -7.91 5.50 -7.33
C LEU A 698 -6.58 5.42 -8.10
N GLY A 699 -5.52 4.98 -7.45
CA GLY A 699 -4.22 4.80 -8.09
C GLY A 699 -4.25 3.77 -9.22
N PHE A 700 -4.89 2.62 -9.01
CA PHE A 700 -5.05 1.61 -10.06
C PHE A 700 -5.94 2.10 -11.22
N LEU A 701 -6.99 2.88 -10.92
CA LEU A 701 -7.79 3.52 -11.97
C LEU A 701 -6.95 4.46 -12.84
N MET A 702 -6.01 5.20 -12.24
CA MET A 702 -5.11 6.06 -12.99
C MET A 702 -4.11 5.26 -13.83
N ILE A 703 -3.58 4.15 -13.32
CA ILE A 703 -2.70 3.25 -14.09
C ILE A 703 -3.45 2.69 -15.31
N GLY A 704 -4.67 2.16 -15.11
CA GLY A 704 -5.48 1.66 -16.21
C GLY A 704 -5.80 2.73 -17.27
N ARG A 705 -6.05 3.98 -16.84
CA ARG A 705 -6.23 5.12 -17.75
C ARG A 705 -4.94 5.42 -18.55
N ALA A 706 -3.78 5.35 -17.90
CA ALA A 706 -2.50 5.52 -18.57
C ALA A 706 -2.26 4.42 -19.63
N GLN A 707 -2.52 3.17 -19.27
CA GLN A 707 -2.44 2.03 -20.19
C GLN A 707 -3.37 2.21 -21.40
N ARG A 708 -4.62 2.59 -21.16
CA ARG A 708 -5.58 2.91 -22.24
C ARG A 708 -5.08 4.04 -23.13
N MET A 709 -4.47 5.09 -22.58
CA MET A 709 -3.89 6.19 -23.36
C MET A 709 -2.73 5.73 -24.26
N LYS A 710 -1.96 4.75 -23.81
CA LYS A 710 -0.83 4.16 -24.57
C LYS A 710 -1.30 3.15 -25.62
N GLY A 711 -2.58 2.78 -25.64
CA GLY A 711 -3.10 1.74 -26.51
C GLY A 711 -2.91 0.31 -25.97
N GLU A 712 -2.52 0.15 -24.70
CA GLU A 712 -2.37 -1.13 -23.98
C GLU A 712 -3.74 -1.60 -23.45
N TYR A 713 -4.68 -1.90 -24.36
CA TYR A 713 -6.10 -2.09 -24.03
C TYR A 713 -6.35 -3.33 -23.17
N ASP A 714 -5.72 -4.48 -23.47
CA ASP A 714 -5.82 -5.70 -22.66
C ASP A 714 -5.33 -5.48 -21.22
N ALA A 715 -4.17 -4.82 -21.08
CA ALA A 715 -3.61 -4.50 -19.78
C ALA A 715 -4.51 -3.53 -18.98
N ALA A 716 -5.09 -2.52 -19.66
CA ALA A 716 -6.05 -1.61 -19.05
C ALA A 716 -7.30 -2.33 -18.57
N LEU A 717 -7.85 -3.22 -19.41
CA LEU A 717 -9.04 -4.02 -19.07
C LEU A 717 -8.78 -4.92 -17.88
N GLN A 718 -7.63 -5.60 -17.85
CA GLN A 718 -7.21 -6.42 -16.70
C GLN A 718 -7.06 -5.57 -15.43
N THR A 719 -6.39 -4.41 -15.53
CA THR A 719 -6.20 -3.50 -14.40
C THR A 719 -7.54 -3.03 -13.83
N PHE A 720 -8.48 -2.59 -14.67
CA PHE A 720 -9.79 -2.12 -14.23
C PHE A 720 -10.65 -3.25 -13.65
N SER A 721 -10.70 -4.40 -14.32
CA SER A 721 -11.52 -5.54 -13.89
C SER A 721 -11.08 -6.09 -12.54
N ALA A 722 -9.78 -6.10 -12.26
CA ALA A 722 -9.24 -6.48 -10.96
C ALA A 722 -9.70 -5.59 -9.81
N GLN A 723 -10.20 -4.36 -10.10
CA GLN A 723 -10.67 -3.43 -9.08
C GLN A 723 -12.18 -3.53 -8.78
N LEU A 724 -12.96 -4.30 -9.52
CA LEU A 724 -14.40 -4.44 -9.29
C LEU A 724 -14.71 -4.98 -7.90
N GLN A 725 -14.18 -6.14 -7.57
CA GLN A 725 -14.41 -6.78 -6.26
C GLN A 725 -13.89 -5.92 -5.08
N PRO A 726 -12.66 -5.34 -5.11
CA PRO A 726 -12.24 -4.40 -4.09
C PRO A 726 -13.17 -3.20 -3.91
N ALA A 727 -13.69 -2.61 -5.01
CA ALA A 727 -14.61 -1.48 -4.95
C ALA A 727 -15.96 -1.85 -4.30
N GLU A 728 -16.48 -3.03 -4.63
CA GLU A 728 -17.71 -3.58 -4.02
C GLU A 728 -17.52 -3.80 -2.51
N GLN A 729 -16.39 -4.39 -2.09
CA GLN A 729 -16.08 -4.63 -0.67
C GLN A 729 -15.94 -3.32 0.13
N ILE A 730 -15.42 -2.26 -0.48
CA ILE A 730 -15.33 -0.93 0.15
C ILE A 730 -16.72 -0.26 0.22
N GLY A 731 -17.67 -0.65 -0.65
CA GLY A 731 -18.97 -0.02 -0.78
C GLY A 731 -18.94 1.36 -1.43
N ASP A 732 -17.85 1.72 -2.12
CA ASP A 732 -17.72 3.03 -2.79
C ASP A 732 -18.38 3.00 -4.18
N GLN A 733 -19.68 3.23 -4.19
CA GLN A 733 -20.49 3.23 -5.42
C GLN A 733 -20.01 4.25 -6.46
N SER A 734 -19.39 5.36 -6.03
CA SER A 734 -18.87 6.36 -6.96
C SER A 734 -17.64 5.86 -7.72
N GLN A 735 -16.71 5.19 -7.02
CA GLN A 735 -15.55 4.57 -7.67
C GLN A 735 -15.97 3.38 -8.52
N LEU A 736 -16.93 2.57 -8.05
CA LEU A 736 -17.48 1.44 -8.82
C LEU A 736 -18.08 1.93 -10.16
N ALA A 737 -18.81 3.08 -10.15
CA ALA A 737 -19.31 3.70 -11.37
C ALA A 737 -18.20 4.12 -12.32
N GLN A 738 -17.08 4.65 -11.81
CA GLN A 738 -15.91 5.02 -12.62
C GLN A 738 -15.17 3.80 -13.20
N ILE A 739 -15.14 2.67 -12.48
CA ILE A 739 -14.55 1.43 -12.98
C ILE A 739 -15.39 0.91 -14.14
N HIS A 740 -16.71 0.84 -13.99
CA HIS A 740 -17.61 0.42 -15.06
C HIS A 740 -17.49 1.33 -16.29
N ASP A 741 -17.39 2.64 -16.09
CA ASP A 741 -17.09 3.60 -17.15
C ASP A 741 -15.79 3.27 -17.90
N SER A 742 -14.73 3.01 -17.15
CA SER A 742 -13.40 2.76 -17.70
C SER A 742 -13.34 1.45 -18.47
N ILE A 743 -13.95 0.38 -17.95
CA ILE A 743 -14.07 -0.93 -18.64
C ILE A 743 -14.91 -0.76 -19.91
N GLY A 744 -16.10 -0.15 -19.81
CA GLY A 744 -16.96 0.07 -20.94
C GLY A 744 -16.31 0.88 -22.05
N ALA A 745 -15.50 1.89 -21.69
CA ALA A 745 -14.76 2.69 -22.66
C ALA A 745 -13.65 1.90 -23.39
N VAL A 746 -12.96 0.96 -22.72
CA VAL A 746 -11.99 0.06 -23.39
C VAL A 746 -12.71 -0.90 -24.31
N LEU A 747 -13.75 -1.56 -23.82
CA LEU A 747 -14.57 -2.49 -24.60
C LEU A 747 -15.19 -1.82 -25.84
N ALA A 748 -15.57 -0.53 -25.73
CA ALA A 748 -16.09 0.22 -26.87
C ALA A 748 -14.99 0.51 -27.93
N ILE A 749 -13.73 0.75 -27.52
CA ILE A 749 -12.60 0.87 -28.42
C ILE A 749 -12.33 -0.45 -29.14
N GLU A 750 -12.38 -1.56 -28.39
CA GLU A 750 -12.26 -2.91 -28.96
C GLU A 750 -13.50 -3.36 -29.73
N GLU A 751 -14.53 -2.50 -29.89
CA GLU A 751 -15.82 -2.81 -30.55
C GLU A 751 -16.59 -4.00 -29.96
N ARG A 752 -16.38 -4.31 -28.69
CA ARG A 752 -17.15 -5.29 -27.89
C ARG A 752 -18.41 -4.61 -27.37
N TYR A 753 -19.23 -4.09 -28.25
CA TYR A 753 -20.36 -3.21 -27.91
C TYR A 753 -21.40 -3.80 -26.96
N PRO A 754 -21.82 -5.09 -27.06
CA PRO A 754 -22.78 -5.66 -26.09
C PRO A 754 -22.24 -5.66 -24.65
N GLU A 755 -20.95 -5.96 -24.48
CA GLU A 755 -20.30 -5.95 -23.17
C GLU A 755 -20.11 -4.51 -22.66
N ALA A 756 -19.67 -3.60 -23.54
CA ALA A 756 -19.56 -2.18 -23.22
C ALA A 756 -20.90 -1.60 -22.73
N LEU A 757 -22.01 -1.94 -23.38
CA LEU A 757 -23.35 -1.50 -23.01
C LEU A 757 -23.73 -1.99 -21.60
N THR A 758 -23.37 -3.21 -21.23
CA THR A 758 -23.60 -3.74 -19.90
C THR A 758 -22.92 -2.86 -18.84
N HIS A 759 -21.66 -2.51 -19.06
CA HIS A 759 -20.91 -1.66 -18.14
C HIS A 759 -21.43 -0.21 -18.08
N PHE A 760 -21.82 0.37 -19.22
CA PHE A 760 -22.42 1.72 -19.23
C PHE A 760 -23.79 1.75 -18.55
N SER A 761 -24.56 0.67 -18.65
CA SER A 761 -25.84 0.52 -17.93
C SER A 761 -25.61 0.45 -16.40
N GLN A 762 -24.59 -0.28 -15.95
CA GLN A 762 -24.20 -0.33 -14.52
C GLN A 762 -23.75 1.05 -14.03
N ARG A 763 -22.93 1.75 -14.80
CA ARG A 763 -22.54 3.13 -14.49
C ARG A 763 -23.75 4.05 -14.32
N TYR A 764 -24.70 3.98 -15.26
CA TYR A 764 -25.94 4.77 -15.20
C TYR A 764 -26.76 4.47 -13.94
N ALA A 765 -26.96 3.18 -13.64
CA ALA A 765 -27.71 2.73 -12.46
C ALA A 765 -27.08 3.23 -11.15
N LEU A 766 -25.76 3.10 -11.01
CA LEU A 766 -25.01 3.58 -9.86
C LEU A 766 -25.08 5.12 -9.75
N SER A 767 -24.88 5.84 -10.85
CA SER A 767 -25.00 7.30 -10.87
C SER A 767 -26.41 7.78 -10.49
N LYS A 768 -27.44 7.05 -10.91
CA LYS A 768 -28.83 7.32 -10.57
C LYS A 768 -29.10 7.11 -9.08
N ALA A 769 -28.62 6.01 -8.52
CA ALA A 769 -28.73 5.73 -7.08
C ALA A 769 -28.04 6.81 -6.22
N LEU A 770 -26.92 7.37 -6.71
CA LEU A 770 -26.18 8.46 -6.05
C LEU A 770 -26.73 9.87 -6.33
N GLY A 771 -27.77 10.01 -7.18
CA GLY A 771 -28.28 11.32 -7.59
C GLY A 771 -27.30 12.15 -8.44
N GLN A 772 -26.28 11.53 -9.03
CA GLN A 772 -25.24 12.18 -9.82
C GLN A 772 -25.72 12.43 -11.26
N LYS A 773 -26.46 13.51 -11.49
CA LYS A 773 -27.06 13.84 -12.79
C LYS A 773 -26.05 13.81 -13.94
N ILE A 774 -24.90 14.43 -13.79
CA ILE A 774 -23.85 14.46 -14.84
C ILE A 774 -23.33 13.04 -15.13
N GLY A 775 -23.14 12.22 -14.11
CA GLY A 775 -22.76 10.81 -14.27
C GLY A 775 -23.79 9.99 -15.06
N MET A 776 -25.08 10.23 -14.80
CA MET A 776 -26.18 9.65 -15.57
C MET A 776 -26.10 10.08 -17.05
N GLY A 777 -25.88 11.39 -17.30
CA GLY A 777 -25.76 11.93 -18.65
C GLY A 777 -24.62 11.29 -19.46
N TYR A 778 -23.47 11.10 -18.85
CA TYR A 778 -22.36 10.37 -19.50
C TYR A 778 -22.67 8.90 -19.74
N GLY A 779 -23.30 8.20 -18.77
CA GLY A 779 -23.73 6.80 -18.96
C GLY A 779 -24.66 6.62 -20.15
N GLN A 780 -25.65 7.50 -20.30
CA GLN A 780 -26.57 7.52 -21.42
C GLN A 780 -25.89 7.90 -22.75
N LEU A 781 -25.03 8.91 -22.72
CA LEU A 781 -24.24 9.31 -23.91
C LEU A 781 -23.40 8.16 -24.45
N GLN A 782 -22.68 7.45 -23.60
CA GLN A 782 -21.83 6.31 -23.98
C GLN A 782 -22.68 5.12 -24.44
N SER A 783 -23.83 4.87 -23.78
CA SER A 783 -24.78 3.86 -24.24
C SER A 783 -25.28 4.21 -25.66
N ALA A 784 -25.62 5.47 -25.93
CA ALA A 784 -26.03 5.87 -27.28
C ALA A 784 -24.92 5.64 -28.33
N GLY A 785 -23.66 5.90 -27.96
CA GLY A 785 -22.50 5.69 -28.83
C GLY A 785 -22.28 4.23 -29.24
N VAL A 786 -22.61 3.25 -28.38
CA VAL A 786 -22.50 1.81 -28.68
C VAL A 786 -23.81 1.21 -29.25
N LEU A 787 -24.96 1.75 -28.91
CA LEU A 787 -26.25 1.31 -29.47
C LEU A 787 -26.40 1.67 -30.94
N TRP A 788 -25.83 2.81 -31.35
CA TRP A 788 -25.92 3.28 -32.73
C TRP A 788 -25.27 2.35 -33.76
N PRO A 789 -23.99 1.92 -33.57
CA PRO A 789 -23.38 0.93 -34.45
C PRO A 789 -24.16 -0.37 -34.55
N LEU A 790 -24.80 -0.79 -33.44
CA LEU A 790 -25.67 -1.99 -33.38
C LEU A 790 -27.06 -1.80 -34.01
N ARG A 791 -27.35 -0.62 -34.59
CA ARG A 791 -28.69 -0.28 -35.21
C ARG A 791 -29.87 -0.34 -34.24
N ARG A 792 -29.63 -0.25 -32.92
CA ARG A 792 -30.67 -0.13 -31.90
C ARG A 792 -31.09 1.33 -31.77
N TYR A 793 -31.62 1.89 -32.86
CA TYR A 793 -31.87 3.32 -33.06
C TYR A 793 -32.82 3.93 -32.01
N GLY A 794 -33.93 3.28 -31.73
CA GLY A 794 -34.91 3.81 -30.77
C GLY A 794 -34.28 3.98 -29.39
N GLU A 795 -33.50 3.03 -28.96
CA GLU A 795 -32.80 3.09 -27.69
C GLU A 795 -31.64 4.11 -27.69
N ALA A 796 -30.89 4.17 -28.78
CA ALA A 796 -29.84 5.18 -28.94
C ALA A 796 -30.39 6.62 -28.88
N GLN A 797 -31.53 6.87 -29.55
CA GLN A 797 -32.20 8.19 -29.54
C GLN A 797 -32.77 8.52 -28.16
N ALA A 798 -33.37 7.55 -27.47
CA ALA A 798 -33.89 7.76 -26.12
C ALA A 798 -32.74 8.10 -25.13
N ALA A 799 -31.65 7.34 -25.17
CA ALA A 799 -30.48 7.58 -24.33
C ALA A 799 -29.86 8.98 -24.62
N LEU A 800 -29.76 9.34 -25.91
CA LEU A 800 -29.22 10.63 -26.31
C LEU A 800 -30.14 11.81 -25.93
N ALA A 801 -31.47 11.62 -25.97
CA ALA A 801 -32.44 12.61 -25.52
C ALA A 801 -32.31 12.87 -24.02
N GLU A 802 -32.20 11.83 -23.20
CA GLU A 802 -31.98 11.96 -21.74
C GLU A 802 -30.63 12.65 -21.45
N ALA A 803 -29.55 12.26 -22.14
CA ALA A 803 -28.26 12.94 -22.02
C ALA A 803 -28.34 14.43 -22.38
N THR A 804 -29.11 14.78 -23.41
CA THR A 804 -29.34 16.18 -23.82
C THR A 804 -30.07 16.97 -22.73
N GLU A 805 -31.17 16.40 -22.20
CA GLU A 805 -31.94 17.05 -21.13
C GLU A 805 -31.09 17.30 -19.89
N ILE A 806 -30.26 16.31 -19.52
CA ILE A 806 -29.32 16.46 -18.39
C ILE A 806 -28.29 17.54 -18.66
N ALA A 807 -27.71 17.57 -19.86
CA ALA A 807 -26.71 18.55 -20.24
C ALA A 807 -27.24 20.00 -20.17
N GLU A 808 -28.52 20.23 -20.51
CA GLU A 808 -29.16 21.53 -20.49
C GLU A 808 -29.62 21.95 -19.09
N LYS A 809 -30.16 21.03 -18.29
CA LYS A 809 -30.82 21.32 -17.01
C LYS A 809 -29.94 21.19 -15.76
N ALA A 810 -28.76 20.60 -15.86
CA ALA A 810 -27.89 20.40 -14.69
C ALA A 810 -27.23 21.72 -14.27
N GLY A 811 -27.81 22.41 -13.30
CA GLY A 811 -27.22 23.47 -12.47
C GLY A 811 -26.27 24.49 -13.11
N GLY A 812 -26.61 25.03 -14.30
CA GLY A 812 -25.75 25.89 -15.11
C GLY A 812 -25.27 25.26 -16.42
N GLY A 813 -25.69 24.02 -16.71
CA GLY A 813 -25.37 23.26 -17.93
C GLY A 813 -23.92 22.72 -17.93
N SER A 814 -23.74 21.48 -18.33
CA SER A 814 -22.41 20.97 -18.61
C SER A 814 -22.06 21.19 -20.08
N LYS A 815 -21.27 22.22 -20.36
CA LYS A 815 -20.79 22.50 -21.73
C LYS A 815 -20.05 21.33 -22.34
N GLU A 816 -19.28 20.60 -21.54
CA GLU A 816 -18.58 19.42 -21.98
C GLU A 816 -19.53 18.31 -22.41
N LEU A 817 -20.49 17.94 -21.56
CA LEU A 817 -21.48 16.92 -21.88
C LEU A 817 -22.34 17.34 -23.10
N ALA A 818 -22.76 18.59 -23.17
CA ALA A 818 -23.48 19.13 -24.31
C ALA A 818 -22.67 19.05 -25.60
N SER A 819 -21.40 19.40 -25.56
CA SER A 819 -20.48 19.25 -26.70
C SER A 819 -20.38 17.79 -27.16
N TRP A 820 -20.22 16.85 -26.22
CA TRP A 820 -20.21 15.42 -26.50
C TRP A 820 -21.49 14.90 -27.14
N VAL A 821 -22.65 15.37 -26.66
CA VAL A 821 -23.96 15.03 -27.25
C VAL A 821 -23.99 15.43 -28.72
N HIS A 822 -23.52 16.65 -29.06
CA HIS A 822 -23.44 17.11 -30.44
C HIS A 822 -22.40 16.36 -31.27
N VAL A 823 -21.28 15.90 -30.69
CA VAL A 823 -20.33 15.02 -31.38
C VAL A 823 -21.02 13.73 -31.80
N ILE A 824 -21.71 13.05 -30.88
CA ILE A 824 -22.41 11.78 -31.20
C ILE A 824 -23.51 12.02 -32.24
N LYS A 825 -24.31 13.10 -32.13
CA LYS A 825 -25.33 13.45 -33.15
C LYS A 825 -24.70 13.69 -34.54
N ALA A 826 -23.53 14.33 -34.57
CA ALA A 826 -22.79 14.58 -35.81
C ALA A 826 -22.31 13.25 -36.44
N ASP A 827 -21.76 12.34 -35.65
CA ASP A 827 -21.30 11.02 -36.12
C ASP A 827 -22.47 10.17 -36.62
N MET A 828 -23.63 10.21 -35.91
CA MET A 828 -24.85 9.55 -36.36
C MET A 828 -25.34 10.10 -37.70
N ALA A 829 -25.37 11.42 -37.88
CA ALA A 829 -25.76 12.07 -39.14
C ALA A 829 -24.79 11.74 -40.26
N LEU A 830 -23.49 11.65 -39.97
CA LEU A 830 -22.46 11.27 -40.96
C LEU A 830 -22.69 9.82 -41.44
N SER A 831 -22.96 8.88 -40.52
CA SER A 831 -23.25 7.48 -40.85
C SER A 831 -24.53 7.31 -41.65
N ASP A 832 -25.50 8.19 -41.46
CA ASP A 832 -26.74 8.24 -42.26
C ASP A 832 -26.58 8.99 -43.61
N LEU A 833 -25.36 9.42 -43.98
CA LEU A 833 -25.05 10.21 -45.19
C LEU A 833 -25.76 11.59 -45.24
N LYS A 834 -26.16 12.12 -44.04
CA LYS A 834 -26.83 13.43 -43.88
C LYS A 834 -25.81 14.54 -43.66
N TRP A 835 -25.01 14.87 -44.71
CA TRP A 835 -23.84 15.76 -44.60
C TRP A 835 -24.15 17.15 -44.01
N ALA A 836 -25.32 17.74 -44.35
CA ALA A 836 -25.72 19.05 -43.86
C ALA A 836 -25.99 19.01 -42.34
N ALA A 837 -26.69 17.99 -41.88
CA ALA A 837 -26.95 17.81 -40.43
C ALA A 837 -25.64 17.52 -39.67
N ALA A 838 -24.76 16.66 -40.21
CA ALA A 838 -23.46 16.38 -39.61
C ALA A 838 -22.60 17.66 -39.46
N ARG A 839 -22.59 18.56 -40.45
CA ARG A 839 -21.93 19.86 -40.38
C ARG A 839 -22.50 20.76 -39.29
N THR A 840 -23.82 20.84 -39.16
CA THR A 840 -24.50 21.67 -38.14
C THR A 840 -24.18 21.18 -36.76
N GLU A 841 -24.32 19.90 -36.49
CA GLU A 841 -24.06 19.29 -35.18
C GLU A 841 -22.57 19.40 -34.80
N ALA A 842 -21.65 19.14 -35.73
CA ALA A 842 -20.22 19.29 -35.49
C ALA A 842 -19.81 20.75 -35.21
N ALA A 843 -20.41 21.73 -35.88
CA ALA A 843 -20.19 23.15 -35.60
C ALA A 843 -20.69 23.54 -34.18
N GLN A 844 -21.85 23.03 -33.76
CA GLN A 844 -22.36 23.24 -32.41
C GLN A 844 -21.47 22.61 -31.36
N ALA A 845 -20.96 21.37 -31.62
CA ALA A 845 -19.99 20.70 -30.75
C ALA A 845 -18.74 21.56 -30.56
N LEU A 846 -18.18 22.14 -31.63
CA LEU A 846 -17.01 23.03 -31.59
C LEU A 846 -17.29 24.32 -30.80
N GLN A 847 -18.43 24.96 -31.02
CA GLN A 847 -18.82 26.15 -30.29
C GLN A 847 -18.89 25.90 -28.77
N LEU A 848 -19.47 24.78 -28.37
CA LEU A 848 -19.59 24.40 -26.96
C LEU A 848 -18.26 23.98 -26.35
N ALA A 849 -17.40 23.30 -27.13
CA ALA A 849 -16.09 22.88 -26.69
C ALA A 849 -15.14 24.07 -26.43
N GLY A 850 -15.28 25.16 -27.17
CA GLY A 850 -14.39 26.32 -27.06
C GLY A 850 -12.94 25.94 -27.34
N THR A 851 -12.06 26.21 -26.39
CA THR A 851 -10.65 25.80 -26.40
C THR A 851 -10.31 24.76 -25.32
N GLN A 852 -11.28 24.37 -24.52
CA GLN A 852 -11.03 23.59 -23.27
C GLN A 852 -11.12 22.09 -23.48
N TYR A 853 -12.04 21.61 -24.33
CA TYR A 853 -12.34 20.17 -24.48
C TYR A 853 -11.70 19.60 -25.75
N THR A 854 -10.39 19.40 -25.73
CA THR A 854 -9.58 19.05 -26.91
C THR A 854 -10.06 17.79 -27.64
N GLU A 855 -10.46 16.73 -26.91
CA GLU A 855 -10.96 15.51 -27.54
C GLU A 855 -12.27 15.77 -28.30
N ASN A 856 -13.19 16.54 -27.76
CA ASN A 856 -14.42 16.92 -28.43
C ASN A 856 -14.11 17.72 -29.71
N ILE A 857 -13.14 18.63 -29.62
CA ILE A 857 -12.68 19.43 -30.77
C ILE A 857 -12.13 18.50 -31.87
N VAL A 858 -11.30 17.54 -31.54
CA VAL A 858 -10.73 16.60 -32.50
C VAL A 858 -11.82 15.80 -33.20
N ARG A 859 -12.75 15.19 -32.44
CA ARG A 859 -13.84 14.39 -33.02
C ARG A 859 -14.81 15.23 -33.83
N ALA A 860 -15.17 16.42 -33.37
CA ALA A 860 -16.02 17.33 -34.13
C ALA A 860 -15.36 17.82 -35.39
N LYS A 861 -14.06 18.18 -35.39
CA LYS A 861 -13.32 18.54 -36.57
C LYS A 861 -13.19 17.38 -37.59
N ARG A 862 -12.93 16.15 -37.10
CA ARG A 862 -12.94 14.95 -37.93
C ARG A 862 -14.27 14.81 -38.70
N THR A 863 -15.39 14.86 -38.00
CA THR A 863 -16.72 14.70 -38.61
C THR A 863 -17.09 15.88 -39.50
N LEU A 864 -16.73 17.12 -39.09
CA LEU A 864 -16.92 18.31 -39.89
C LEU A 864 -16.15 18.24 -41.21
N GLY A 865 -14.88 17.82 -41.15
CA GLY A 865 -14.03 17.69 -42.32
C GLY A 865 -14.54 16.66 -43.34
N LEU A 866 -15.00 15.49 -42.86
CA LEU A 866 -15.62 14.49 -43.71
C LEU A 866 -16.94 15.01 -44.32
N ALA A 867 -17.79 15.64 -43.53
CA ALA A 867 -19.06 16.20 -44.00
C ALA A 867 -18.85 17.33 -45.05
N GLN A 868 -17.84 18.18 -44.88
CA GLN A 868 -17.40 19.18 -45.88
C GLN A 868 -16.92 18.49 -47.17
N THR A 869 -16.08 17.48 -47.02
CA THR A 869 -15.54 16.70 -48.18
C THR A 869 -16.65 16.12 -49.03
N PHE A 870 -17.60 15.40 -48.38
CA PHE A 870 -18.69 14.72 -49.07
C PHE A 870 -19.82 15.66 -49.57
N SER A 871 -19.84 16.92 -49.07
CA SER A 871 -20.73 17.96 -49.59
C SER A 871 -20.10 18.76 -50.74
N GLY A 872 -18.93 18.39 -51.26
CA GLY A 872 -18.24 19.02 -52.38
C GLY A 872 -17.20 20.08 -52.00
N ALA A 873 -17.03 20.42 -50.71
CA ALA A 873 -15.98 21.33 -50.24
C ALA A 873 -14.70 20.58 -49.89
N THR A 874 -14.16 19.79 -50.85
CA THR A 874 -13.11 18.79 -50.61
C THR A 874 -11.81 19.39 -50.06
N ALA A 875 -11.35 20.53 -50.58
CA ALA A 875 -10.13 21.18 -50.08
C ALA A 875 -10.27 21.65 -48.61
N GLN A 876 -11.42 22.27 -48.30
CA GLN A 876 -11.71 22.70 -46.93
C GLN A 876 -11.84 21.50 -45.97
N GLY A 877 -12.54 20.43 -46.43
CA GLY A 877 -12.71 19.24 -45.63
C GLY A 877 -11.38 18.56 -45.32
N ARG A 878 -10.47 18.43 -46.31
CA ARG A 878 -9.12 17.92 -46.10
C ARG A 878 -8.34 18.76 -45.06
N ALA A 879 -8.37 20.10 -45.18
CA ALA A 879 -7.70 20.96 -44.24
C ALA A 879 -8.24 20.79 -42.81
N THR A 880 -9.56 20.68 -42.63
CA THR A 880 -10.19 20.43 -41.34
C THR A 880 -9.81 19.07 -40.75
N CYS A 881 -9.74 18.00 -41.58
CA CYS A 881 -9.26 16.70 -41.14
C CYS A 881 -7.78 16.73 -40.72
N GLN A 882 -6.95 17.48 -41.42
CA GLN A 882 -5.53 17.66 -41.08
C GLN A 882 -5.36 18.38 -39.73
N GLU A 883 -6.16 19.40 -39.44
CA GLU A 883 -6.20 20.07 -38.13
C GLU A 883 -6.61 19.09 -37.02
N ALA A 884 -7.59 18.22 -37.28
CA ALA A 884 -8.00 17.20 -36.34
C ALA A 884 -6.85 16.22 -36.05
N LEU A 885 -6.13 15.78 -37.08
CA LEU A 885 -4.99 14.87 -36.90
C LEU A 885 -3.85 15.52 -36.11
N ASN A 886 -3.51 16.77 -36.42
CA ASN A 886 -2.47 17.51 -35.67
C ASN A 886 -2.78 17.57 -34.16
N LEU A 887 -4.04 17.88 -33.84
CA LEU A 887 -4.50 17.89 -32.47
C LEU A 887 -4.48 16.48 -31.84
N ALA A 888 -4.97 15.45 -32.55
CA ALA A 888 -4.96 14.06 -32.05
C ALA A 888 -3.54 13.58 -31.76
N THR A 889 -2.59 13.89 -32.63
CA THR A 889 -1.16 13.56 -32.46
C THR A 889 -0.56 14.24 -31.25
N SER A 890 -0.92 15.51 -30.98
CA SER A 890 -0.48 16.22 -29.78
C SER A 890 -1.02 15.59 -28.48
N MET A 891 -2.16 14.90 -28.54
CA MET A 891 -2.75 14.18 -27.40
C MET A 891 -2.12 12.79 -27.18
N GLY A 892 -1.41 12.24 -28.15
CA GLY A 892 -0.73 10.94 -28.05
C GLY A 892 -1.67 9.75 -27.84
N ARG A 893 -2.93 9.81 -28.33
CA ARG A 893 -3.94 8.73 -28.19
C ARG A 893 -4.06 7.90 -29.46
N PRO A 894 -3.56 6.65 -29.51
CA PRO A 894 -3.47 5.86 -30.75
C PRO A 894 -4.81 5.69 -31.47
N ALA A 895 -5.89 5.31 -30.78
CA ALA A 895 -7.20 5.14 -31.41
C ALA A 895 -7.76 6.44 -32.02
N LEU A 896 -7.55 7.59 -31.36
CA LEU A 896 -8.00 8.87 -31.87
C LEU A 896 -7.16 9.34 -33.09
N ILE A 897 -5.86 9.04 -33.07
CA ILE A 897 -4.95 9.28 -34.19
C ILE A 897 -5.41 8.45 -35.37
N ALA A 898 -5.64 7.14 -35.19
CA ALA A 898 -6.11 6.24 -36.25
C ALA A 898 -7.42 6.69 -36.90
N ASP A 899 -8.42 7.07 -36.08
CA ASP A 899 -9.70 7.61 -36.56
C ASP A 899 -9.55 8.87 -37.41
N THR A 900 -8.64 9.77 -37.01
CA THR A 900 -8.41 11.02 -37.75
C THR A 900 -7.56 10.80 -38.99
N GLU A 901 -6.62 9.85 -38.98
CA GLU A 901 -5.86 9.44 -40.16
C GLU A 901 -6.76 8.82 -41.22
N LEU A 902 -7.68 7.91 -40.84
CA LEU A 902 -8.65 7.37 -41.79
C LEU A 902 -9.56 8.45 -42.39
N ALA A 903 -10.00 9.41 -41.56
CA ALA A 903 -10.81 10.53 -42.04
C ALA A 903 -10.02 11.39 -43.05
N LEU A 904 -8.76 11.67 -42.77
CA LEU A 904 -7.88 12.41 -43.66
C LEU A 904 -7.58 11.63 -44.95
N ALA A 905 -7.38 10.31 -44.88
CA ALA A 905 -7.21 9.43 -46.05
C ALA A 905 -8.43 9.48 -46.98
N ARG A 906 -9.65 9.40 -46.41
CA ARG A 906 -10.92 9.53 -47.15
C ARG A 906 -11.05 10.90 -47.81
N ALA A 907 -10.71 11.99 -47.10
CA ALA A 907 -10.75 13.34 -47.62
C ALA A 907 -9.72 13.57 -48.74
N ALA A 908 -8.51 13.03 -48.61
CA ALA A 908 -7.47 13.09 -49.62
C ALA A 908 -7.84 12.30 -50.86
N LEU A 909 -8.42 11.11 -50.70
CA LEU A 909 -8.89 10.29 -51.82
C LEU A 909 -10.00 11.01 -52.62
N ALA A 910 -10.94 11.66 -51.91
CA ALA A 910 -11.99 12.48 -52.53
C ALA A 910 -11.45 13.72 -53.25
N ALA A 911 -10.34 14.29 -52.76
CA ALA A 911 -9.63 15.42 -53.38
C ALA A 911 -8.72 15.01 -54.55
N GLY A 912 -8.63 13.72 -54.87
CA GLY A 912 -7.80 13.19 -55.98
C GLY A 912 -6.33 12.90 -55.63
N ASP A 913 -5.91 13.07 -54.39
CA ASP A 913 -4.56 12.75 -53.91
C ASP A 913 -4.50 11.28 -53.40
N ALA A 914 -4.50 10.38 -54.39
CA ALA A 914 -4.53 8.94 -54.10
C ALA A 914 -3.23 8.42 -53.46
N GLY A 915 -2.07 9.03 -53.76
CA GLY A 915 -0.80 8.63 -53.18
C GLY A 915 -0.75 8.89 -51.68
N PHE A 916 -1.13 10.08 -51.26
CA PHE A 916 -1.24 10.42 -49.82
C PHE A 916 -2.32 9.57 -49.12
N ALA A 917 -3.49 9.38 -49.80
CA ALA A 917 -4.59 8.60 -49.23
C ALA A 917 -4.17 7.15 -48.95
N LEU A 918 -3.37 6.53 -49.85
CA LEU A 918 -2.85 5.17 -49.62
C LEU A 918 -1.97 5.10 -48.40
N THR A 919 -0.99 5.99 -48.28
CA THR A 919 -0.08 6.01 -47.12
C THR A 919 -0.83 6.23 -45.81
N ALA A 920 -1.76 7.21 -45.75
CA ALA A 920 -2.52 7.52 -44.57
C ALA A 920 -3.50 6.39 -44.17
N ALA A 921 -4.09 5.69 -45.18
CA ALA A 921 -4.99 4.57 -44.91
C ALA A 921 -4.25 3.36 -44.32
N LEU A 922 -3.06 3.02 -44.83
CA LEU A 922 -2.24 1.93 -44.27
C LEU A 922 -1.73 2.23 -42.86
N HIS A 923 -1.37 3.46 -42.58
CA HIS A 923 -0.96 3.87 -41.24
C HIS A 923 -2.13 3.84 -40.26
N ALA A 924 -3.32 4.26 -40.69
CA ALA A 924 -4.55 4.16 -39.87
C ALA A 924 -4.89 2.69 -39.58
N GLU A 925 -4.78 1.79 -40.56
CA GLU A 925 -5.03 0.35 -40.43
C GLU A 925 -4.11 -0.26 -39.36
N GLU A 926 -2.81 -0.03 -39.42
CA GLU A 926 -1.87 -0.56 -38.45
C GLU A 926 -2.26 -0.20 -37.01
N ASN A 927 -2.68 1.03 -36.79
CA ASN A 927 -3.12 1.49 -35.46
C ASN A 927 -4.49 0.92 -35.05
N MET A 928 -5.44 0.73 -35.99
CA MET A 928 -6.75 0.14 -35.76
C MET A 928 -6.66 -1.36 -35.47
N HIS A 929 -5.82 -2.06 -36.21
CA HIS A 929 -5.55 -3.48 -36.00
C HIS A 929 -5.00 -3.75 -34.59
N ARG A 930 -4.03 -2.94 -34.15
CA ARG A 930 -3.51 -3.00 -32.77
C ARG A 930 -4.58 -2.73 -31.70
N ALA A 931 -5.57 -1.89 -32.02
CA ALA A 931 -6.68 -1.60 -31.13
C ALA A 931 -7.81 -2.65 -31.15
N GLY A 932 -7.75 -3.63 -32.05
CA GLY A 932 -8.81 -4.60 -32.25
C GLY A 932 -10.10 -4.01 -32.84
N SER A 933 -10.03 -2.85 -33.50
CA SER A 933 -11.17 -2.09 -34.06
C SER A 933 -11.50 -2.58 -35.47
N LEU A 934 -12.03 -3.79 -35.63
CA LEU A 934 -12.25 -4.45 -36.92
C LEU A 934 -13.21 -3.68 -37.84
N ALA A 935 -14.22 -2.99 -37.31
CA ALA A 935 -15.19 -2.24 -38.10
C ALA A 935 -14.55 -1.00 -38.76
N SER A 936 -13.57 -0.40 -38.11
CA SER A 936 -12.78 0.71 -38.70
C SER A 936 -11.64 0.20 -39.56
N ASP A 937 -11.03 -0.94 -39.20
CA ASP A 937 -9.92 -1.58 -39.89
C ASP A 937 -10.28 -1.99 -41.33
N TRP A 938 -11.40 -2.74 -41.54
CA TRP A 938 -11.81 -3.09 -42.93
C TRP A 938 -12.08 -1.87 -43.82
N SER A 939 -12.56 -0.77 -43.20
CA SER A 939 -12.75 0.50 -43.89
C SER A 939 -11.42 1.15 -44.31
N ALA A 940 -10.38 1.04 -43.50
CA ALA A 940 -9.03 1.51 -43.83
C ALA A 940 -8.45 0.70 -45.01
N TRP A 941 -8.61 -0.64 -45.01
CA TRP A 941 -8.25 -1.50 -46.13
C TRP A 941 -9.00 -1.14 -47.41
N LEU A 942 -10.30 -0.81 -47.29
CA LEU A 942 -11.08 -0.38 -48.45
C LEU A 942 -10.54 0.92 -49.06
N VAL A 943 -10.22 1.91 -48.21
CA VAL A 943 -9.65 3.19 -48.69
C VAL A 943 -8.28 2.96 -49.32
N ALA A 944 -7.43 2.08 -48.74
CA ALA A 944 -6.15 1.69 -49.32
C ALA A 944 -6.31 1.02 -50.70
N ALA A 945 -7.28 0.11 -50.85
CA ALA A 945 -7.58 -0.54 -52.11
C ALA A 945 -8.03 0.46 -53.19
N GLN A 946 -8.94 1.37 -52.85
CA GLN A 946 -9.40 2.43 -53.76
C GLN A 946 -8.24 3.36 -54.16
N ALA A 947 -7.38 3.71 -53.25
CA ALA A 947 -6.24 4.57 -53.47
C ALA A 947 -5.19 3.88 -54.34
N ALA A 948 -4.86 2.62 -54.09
CA ALA A 948 -3.93 1.82 -54.88
C ALA A 948 -4.42 1.66 -56.34
N ALA A 949 -5.72 1.39 -56.53
CA ALA A 949 -6.31 1.34 -57.87
C ALA A 949 -6.15 2.67 -58.65
N ARG A 950 -6.33 3.82 -57.99
CA ARG A 950 -6.18 5.13 -58.61
C ARG A 950 -4.73 5.53 -58.89
N VAL A 951 -3.77 4.99 -58.14
CA VAL A 951 -2.33 5.19 -58.34
C VAL A 951 -1.79 4.27 -59.45
N GLY A 952 -2.60 3.34 -59.95
CA GLY A 952 -2.20 2.41 -61.03
C GLY A 952 -1.49 1.14 -60.51
N GLN A 953 -1.84 0.69 -59.31
CA GLN A 953 -1.30 -0.50 -58.65
C GLN A 953 -2.42 -1.57 -58.49
N PRO A 954 -2.90 -2.20 -59.57
CA PRO A 954 -4.08 -3.06 -59.52
C PRO A 954 -3.89 -4.35 -58.71
N GLU A 955 -2.69 -4.90 -58.68
CA GLU A 955 -2.39 -6.09 -57.84
C GLU A 955 -2.51 -5.78 -56.36
N GLN A 956 -1.93 -4.68 -55.90
CA GLN A 956 -2.06 -4.26 -54.50
C GLN A 956 -3.50 -3.85 -54.15
N ALA A 957 -4.22 -3.22 -55.08
CA ALA A 957 -5.63 -2.89 -54.89
C ALA A 957 -6.48 -4.15 -54.62
N SER A 958 -6.24 -5.21 -55.43
CA SER A 958 -6.92 -6.50 -55.21
C SER A 958 -6.55 -7.16 -53.89
N ASP A 959 -5.29 -7.08 -53.50
CA ASP A 959 -4.80 -7.62 -52.21
C ASP A 959 -5.44 -6.88 -51.02
N TYR A 960 -5.43 -5.55 -51.03
CA TYR A 960 -6.07 -4.75 -49.97
C TYR A 960 -7.59 -4.97 -49.93
N ALA A 961 -8.26 -5.16 -51.07
CA ALA A 961 -9.65 -5.50 -51.13
C ALA A 961 -9.93 -6.89 -50.55
N ALA A 962 -9.02 -7.85 -50.70
CA ALA A 962 -9.10 -9.16 -50.06
C ALA A 962 -8.95 -9.07 -48.55
N HIS A 963 -8.02 -8.26 -48.05
CA HIS A 963 -7.88 -7.97 -46.62
C HIS A 963 -9.16 -7.34 -46.05
N ALA A 964 -9.73 -6.33 -46.71
CA ALA A 964 -11.01 -5.74 -46.30
C ALA A 964 -12.14 -6.77 -46.15
N ARG A 965 -12.23 -7.73 -47.10
CA ARG A 965 -13.24 -8.81 -47.02
C ARG A 965 -12.98 -9.77 -45.87
N THR A 966 -11.73 -10.12 -45.61
CA THR A 966 -11.33 -11.00 -44.50
C THR A 966 -11.66 -10.34 -43.17
N THR A 967 -11.26 -9.09 -42.95
CA THR A 967 -11.55 -8.33 -41.72
C THR A 967 -13.05 -8.17 -41.48
N LEU A 968 -13.84 -7.98 -42.56
CA LEU A 968 -15.29 -7.91 -42.47
C LEU A 968 -15.91 -9.25 -42.05
N ASN A 969 -15.36 -10.40 -42.48
CA ASN A 969 -15.78 -11.71 -42.00
C ASN A 969 -15.41 -11.97 -40.55
N ASP A 970 -14.23 -11.52 -40.12
CA ASP A 970 -13.80 -11.61 -38.73
C ASP A 970 -14.70 -10.77 -37.81
N LEU A 971 -15.17 -9.61 -38.28
CA LEU A 971 -16.16 -8.79 -37.58
C LEU A 971 -17.47 -9.54 -37.36
N GLN A 972 -17.92 -10.33 -38.38
CA GLN A 972 -19.12 -11.18 -38.24
C GLN A 972 -18.96 -12.24 -37.14
N GLN A 973 -17.77 -12.86 -37.06
CA GLN A 973 -17.47 -13.84 -36.00
C GLN A 973 -17.46 -13.17 -34.62
N LYS A 974 -16.90 -11.97 -34.51
CA LYS A 974 -16.77 -11.21 -33.28
C LYS A 974 -18.13 -10.74 -32.74
N TRP A 975 -19.01 -10.22 -33.59
CA TRP A 975 -20.28 -9.62 -33.17
C TRP A 975 -21.48 -10.59 -33.19
N GLY A 976 -21.33 -11.72 -33.88
CA GLY A 976 -22.42 -12.64 -34.17
C GLY A 976 -23.32 -12.15 -35.31
N ALA A 977 -24.11 -13.05 -35.84
CA ALA A 977 -24.88 -12.82 -37.08
C ALA A 977 -25.91 -11.67 -36.95
N GLU A 978 -26.59 -11.53 -35.80
CA GLU A 978 -27.65 -10.53 -35.60
C GLU A 978 -27.07 -9.10 -35.61
N ALA A 979 -26.08 -8.85 -34.78
CA ALA A 979 -25.46 -7.53 -34.66
C ALA A 979 -24.76 -7.15 -35.98
N PHE A 980 -24.05 -8.10 -36.59
CA PHE A 980 -23.37 -7.89 -37.87
C PHE A 980 -24.35 -7.59 -39.00
N ASN A 981 -25.44 -8.34 -39.14
CA ASN A 981 -26.47 -8.07 -40.16
C ASN A 981 -27.12 -6.71 -39.96
N SER A 982 -27.34 -6.29 -38.71
CA SER A 982 -27.85 -4.96 -38.42
C SER A 982 -26.84 -3.87 -38.82
N TYR A 983 -25.56 -4.06 -38.57
CA TYR A 983 -24.46 -3.14 -38.96
C TYR A 983 -24.41 -2.97 -40.50
N LEU A 984 -24.55 -4.03 -41.25
CA LEU A 984 -24.57 -4.02 -42.72
C LEU A 984 -25.75 -3.21 -43.30
N THR A 985 -26.75 -2.88 -42.55
CA THR A 985 -27.87 -2.03 -42.98
C THR A 985 -27.60 -0.53 -42.85
N ARG A 986 -26.46 -0.13 -42.29
CA ARG A 986 -26.07 1.28 -42.18
C ARG A 986 -25.80 1.86 -43.59
N PRO A 987 -26.28 3.08 -43.88
CA PRO A 987 -26.13 3.67 -45.22
C PRO A 987 -24.68 3.85 -45.68
N ASP A 988 -23.79 4.26 -44.78
CA ASP A 988 -22.36 4.40 -45.01
C ASP A 988 -21.71 3.04 -45.31
N VAL A 989 -22.04 2.00 -44.51
CA VAL A 989 -21.52 0.64 -44.72
C VAL A 989 -22.02 0.02 -46.02
N GLN A 990 -23.29 0.24 -46.38
CA GLN A 990 -23.82 -0.21 -47.68
C GLN A 990 -23.11 0.44 -48.86
N LEU A 991 -22.80 1.73 -48.72
CA LEU A 991 -22.02 2.43 -49.74
C LEU A 991 -20.62 1.84 -49.90
N GLU A 992 -19.93 1.64 -48.74
CA GLU A 992 -18.59 1.05 -48.71
C GLU A 992 -18.56 -0.39 -49.25
N GLN A 993 -19.56 -1.22 -48.88
CA GLN A 993 -19.68 -2.56 -49.43
C GLN A 993 -19.90 -2.56 -50.98
N THR A 994 -20.69 -1.62 -51.49
CA THR A 994 -20.88 -1.48 -52.92
C THR A 994 -19.51 -1.12 -53.62
N GLN A 995 -18.77 -0.24 -53.01
CA GLN A 995 -17.41 0.13 -53.48
C GLN A 995 -16.46 -1.08 -53.41
N LEU A 996 -16.47 -1.85 -52.34
CA LEU A 996 -15.61 -3.04 -52.18
C LEU A 996 -15.94 -4.15 -53.21
N ARG A 997 -17.21 -4.27 -53.64
CA ARG A 997 -17.58 -5.19 -54.70
C ARG A 997 -17.11 -4.77 -56.10
N SER A 998 -16.84 -3.48 -56.30
CA SER A 998 -16.36 -2.96 -57.55
C SER A 998 -14.83 -3.06 -57.72
N LEU A 999 -14.12 -3.41 -56.67
CA LEU A 999 -12.68 -3.69 -56.62
C LEU A 999 -12.40 -5.19 -56.68
#